data_7be40d8f588b81096cd9b7bbbacb336f
#
_entry.id   7be40d8f588b81096cd9b7bbbacb336f
#
_cell.length_a   1.000
_cell.length_b   1.000
_cell.length_c   1.000
_cell.angle_alpha   90.00
_cell.angle_beta   90.00
_cell.angle_gamma   90.00
#
_symmetry.space_group_name_H-M   'P 1'
#
loop_
_entity.id
_entity.type
_entity.pdbx_description
1 polymer ?
#
loop_
_entity_poly.entity_id
_entity_poly.type
_entity_poly.pdbx_seq_one_letter_code
_entity_poly.pdbx_strand_id
1 'polypeptide(L)'
;MAVKHGNLSINSENIFPIIKKWLYSDHDIFVRELVSNGCDAITKLKKLEVMGEYTFPEGYKPEIQVIVNPDEKTLKFIDNGIGMTADEVEKYITQIAFSGATQFLEKYKDKTTDDQMIGHFGLGFYSAFMVADEVHIDTLSYTEGAQPVHWSCDGGTEYDIQEGNKNTIGTEITLFLNEDCLEFANEYRMREILEKYCSFMPVHIYLSKANAPQEYETIDESELRDDDVVVEHIHEEAKTEEKENDKGEKEVVEISPAKDKVKINKRPVSISDINPLWMKHPNECTDDEYKEFYRKVFMDYKEPLFWIHLNMDYPFNLKGILYFPKINTEYDSIEGTIKLYNNQVFIADNIKEVIPEFLLLLKGVIDCPDLPLNVSRSALQNDGFVQKISEYISKKVADKLTGMCKTDRESYEKYWDDISPFIKYGCIKDAKFAEKMGDYVLFKNLDGKYLTLKDCIEENKKETEETEAQTEEKKEDAAESENKDNAEAKEPEKTVIFYVTDEVQQSQYINMFKEAGKDAVILKHNIDSAFISSLEQKHQEVQFKRIDADLTEEMKGEGTADEETVKALTELFRKSLNKDELEVHVENLKNENVSAMMTLSEESRRMQDMMKMYNMYGMDPNMFGGQETLVLNANHPLVKYLAENQESDKAPLICEQLYDLAMMSHKQLSPDEMTRFVQRSNEILLMIAK
;
A
#
# COMPACT_ATOMS: atom_id res chain seq x y z
N MET A 1 -9.64 -62.06 -7.86
CA MET A 1 -8.59 -61.62 -6.90
C MET A 1 -9.31 -61.36 -5.57
N ALA A 2 -8.80 -61.91 -4.47
CA ALA A 2 -9.35 -61.61 -3.16
C ALA A 2 -9.01 -60.17 -2.81
N VAL A 3 -9.97 -59.39 -2.28
CA VAL A 3 -9.76 -58.04 -1.78
C VAL A 3 -8.83 -58.12 -0.58
N LYS A 4 -7.64 -57.50 -0.71
CA LYS A 4 -6.68 -57.41 0.38
C LYS A 4 -6.87 -56.05 1.07
N HIS A 5 -7.35 -56.03 2.30
CA HIS A 5 -7.40 -54.87 3.15
C HIS A 5 -6.08 -54.72 3.90
N GLY A 6 -5.53 -53.50 3.94
CA GLY A 6 -4.32 -53.17 4.69
C GLY A 6 -4.31 -51.69 5.03
N ASN A 7 -3.56 -51.30 6.06
CA ASN A 7 -3.32 -49.91 6.43
C ASN A 7 -2.10 -49.38 5.68
N LEU A 8 -2.12 -48.09 5.35
CA LEU A 8 -0.91 -47.39 4.88
C LEU A 8 0.05 -47.30 6.05
N SER A 9 1.33 -47.56 5.80
CA SER A 9 2.42 -47.41 6.77
C SER A 9 3.32 -46.25 6.36
N ILE A 10 3.82 -45.51 7.32
CA ILE A 10 4.76 -44.43 7.13
C ILE A 10 6.14 -44.94 7.55
N ASN A 11 7.15 -44.73 6.69
CA ASN A 11 8.54 -44.99 7.06
C ASN A 11 9.21 -43.68 7.45
N SER A 12 9.62 -43.54 8.71
CA SER A 12 10.25 -42.35 9.28
C SER A 12 11.60 -42.00 8.59
N GLU A 13 12.38 -43.01 8.18
CA GLU A 13 13.63 -42.80 7.43
C GLU A 13 13.45 -42.03 6.12
N ASN A 14 12.29 -42.20 5.48
CA ASN A 14 11.99 -41.52 4.22
C ASN A 14 11.31 -40.16 4.41
N ILE A 15 10.52 -40.01 5.46
CA ILE A 15 9.74 -38.77 5.70
C ILE A 15 10.59 -37.68 6.34
N PHE A 16 11.49 -38.04 7.24
CA PHE A 16 12.31 -37.10 7.98
C PHE A 16 13.21 -36.22 7.08
N PRO A 17 13.91 -36.75 6.06
CA PRO A 17 14.63 -35.95 5.09
C PRO A 17 13.75 -35.01 4.27
N ILE A 18 12.49 -35.39 4.01
CA ILE A 18 11.51 -34.55 3.31
C ILE A 18 11.13 -33.35 4.20
N ILE A 19 10.85 -33.59 5.48
CA ILE A 19 10.55 -32.52 6.44
C ILE A 19 11.72 -31.56 6.57
N LYS A 20 12.95 -32.07 6.77
CA LYS A 20 14.17 -31.27 6.87
C LYS A 20 14.41 -30.37 5.67
N LYS A 21 14.17 -30.86 4.46
CA LYS A 21 14.65 -30.19 3.23
C LYS A 21 13.56 -29.49 2.43
N TRP A 22 12.30 -29.90 2.56
CA TRP A 22 11.24 -29.47 1.65
C TRP A 22 9.99 -28.90 2.31
N LEU A 23 9.85 -29.03 3.65
CA LEU A 23 8.65 -28.54 4.33
C LEU A 23 8.58 -27.02 4.40
N TYR A 24 9.74 -26.39 4.53
CA TYR A 24 9.85 -24.92 4.64
C TYR A 24 10.81 -24.38 3.59
N SER A 25 10.43 -23.27 2.99
CA SER A 25 11.23 -22.59 1.95
C SER A 25 12.33 -21.68 2.51
N ASP A 26 12.21 -21.28 3.78
CA ASP A 26 13.11 -20.35 4.46
C ASP A 26 13.55 -20.96 5.81
N HIS A 27 14.84 -20.98 6.06
CA HIS A 27 15.39 -21.52 7.31
C HIS A 27 14.97 -20.69 8.52
N ASP A 28 14.80 -19.37 8.39
CA ASP A 28 14.38 -18.47 9.50
C ASP A 28 13.10 -18.93 10.21
N ILE A 29 12.28 -19.72 9.52
CA ILE A 29 10.97 -20.20 10.02
C ILE A 29 11.10 -21.04 11.30
N PHE A 30 12.25 -21.71 11.54
CA PHE A 30 12.44 -22.50 12.75
C PHE A 30 12.26 -21.66 14.02
N VAL A 31 12.69 -20.40 14.02
CA VAL A 31 12.53 -19.47 15.15
C VAL A 31 11.05 -19.24 15.45
N ARG A 32 10.27 -18.95 14.40
CA ARG A 32 8.81 -18.76 14.51
C ARG A 32 8.14 -20.00 15.12
N GLU A 33 8.49 -21.18 14.64
CA GLU A 33 7.86 -22.42 15.07
C GLU A 33 8.21 -22.76 16.52
N LEU A 34 9.48 -22.63 16.94
CA LEU A 34 9.89 -22.92 18.31
C LEU A 34 9.31 -21.91 19.31
N VAL A 35 9.33 -20.62 18.97
CA VAL A 35 8.71 -19.58 19.83
C VAL A 35 7.20 -19.75 19.90
N SER A 36 6.53 -20.12 18.79
CA SER A 36 5.11 -20.43 18.78
C SER A 36 4.75 -21.59 19.71
N ASN A 37 5.56 -22.65 19.72
CA ASN A 37 5.38 -23.78 20.64
C ASN A 37 5.52 -23.36 22.10
N GLY A 38 6.48 -22.48 22.43
CA GLY A 38 6.62 -21.87 23.74
C GLY A 38 5.40 -21.02 24.14
N CYS A 39 4.88 -20.20 23.20
CA CYS A 39 3.65 -19.45 23.42
C CYS A 39 2.47 -20.37 23.72
N ASP A 40 2.33 -21.47 22.98
CA ASP A 40 1.26 -22.45 23.20
C ASP A 40 1.39 -23.16 24.57
N ALA A 41 2.63 -23.49 24.95
CA ALA A 41 2.90 -24.10 26.28
C ALA A 41 2.48 -23.16 27.43
N ILE A 42 2.79 -21.87 27.30
CA ILE A 42 2.40 -20.85 28.29
C ILE A 42 0.88 -20.61 28.25
N THR A 43 0.28 -20.58 27.08
CA THR A 43 -1.18 -20.41 26.93
C THR A 43 -1.96 -21.55 27.56
N LYS A 44 -1.47 -22.78 27.39
CA LYS A 44 -2.05 -23.96 28.06
C LYS A 44 -2.00 -23.82 29.57
N LEU A 45 -0.87 -23.39 30.13
CA LEU A 45 -0.70 -23.23 31.59
C LEU A 45 -1.60 -22.10 32.11
N LYS A 46 -1.73 -20.97 31.41
CA LYS A 46 -2.68 -19.90 31.72
C LYS A 46 -4.13 -20.39 31.70
N LYS A 47 -4.51 -21.22 30.74
CA LYS A 47 -5.86 -21.81 30.70
C LYS A 47 -6.14 -22.74 31.87
N LEU A 48 -5.16 -23.53 32.31
CA LEU A 48 -5.28 -24.38 33.50
C LEU A 48 -5.48 -23.55 34.78
N GLU A 49 -4.79 -22.42 34.88
CA GLU A 49 -4.97 -21.50 36.03
C GLU A 49 -6.37 -20.91 36.05
N VAL A 50 -6.85 -20.38 34.92
CA VAL A 50 -8.22 -19.84 34.79
C VAL A 50 -9.29 -20.90 35.12
N MET A 51 -9.04 -22.17 34.83
CA MET A 51 -9.93 -23.27 35.16
C MET A 51 -9.80 -23.75 36.62
N GLY A 52 -8.84 -23.23 37.39
CA GLY A 52 -8.57 -23.64 38.79
C GLY A 52 -7.86 -24.98 38.89
N GLU A 53 -7.27 -25.49 37.79
CA GLU A 53 -6.50 -26.75 37.77
C GLU A 53 -5.01 -26.54 38.09
N TYR A 54 -4.55 -25.27 38.09
CA TYR A 54 -3.19 -24.87 38.45
C TYR A 54 -3.20 -23.50 39.15
N THR A 55 -2.21 -23.23 39.98
CA THR A 55 -2.01 -21.91 40.60
C THR A 55 -0.58 -21.44 40.34
N PHE A 56 -0.44 -20.26 39.78
CA PHE A 56 0.90 -19.69 39.52
C PHE A 56 1.66 -19.44 40.82
N PRO A 57 2.98 -19.70 40.84
CA PRO A 57 3.85 -19.21 41.90
C PRO A 57 3.80 -17.70 42.04
N GLU A 58 4.04 -17.19 43.23
CA GLU A 58 4.17 -15.73 43.47
C GLU A 58 5.25 -15.13 42.57
N GLY A 59 4.94 -14.05 41.85
CA GLY A 59 5.86 -13.38 40.93
C GLY A 59 6.04 -14.07 39.59
N TYR A 60 5.24 -15.08 39.22
CA TYR A 60 5.30 -15.71 37.91
C TYR A 60 5.03 -14.70 36.79
N LYS A 61 5.97 -14.61 35.87
CA LYS A 61 5.85 -13.79 34.63
C LYS A 61 5.97 -14.72 33.43
N PRO A 62 4.93 -14.83 32.56
CA PRO A 62 5.00 -15.65 31.36
C PRO A 62 5.99 -15.05 30.37
N GLU A 63 7.05 -15.79 30.04
CA GLU A 63 8.11 -15.31 29.17
C GLU A 63 8.78 -16.45 28.41
N ILE A 64 9.36 -16.07 27.28
CA ILE A 64 10.26 -16.91 26.47
C ILE A 64 11.62 -16.22 26.41
N GLN A 65 12.67 -16.96 26.71
CA GLN A 65 14.05 -16.50 26.61
C GLN A 65 14.72 -17.18 25.42
N VAL A 66 15.35 -16.39 24.54
CA VAL A 66 16.18 -16.86 23.44
C VAL A 66 17.63 -16.49 23.75
N ILE A 67 18.50 -17.50 23.85
CA ILE A 67 19.90 -17.31 24.22
C ILE A 67 20.79 -17.76 23.07
N VAL A 68 21.62 -16.85 22.58
CA VAL A 68 22.59 -17.08 21.50
C VAL A 68 23.96 -17.33 22.14
N ASN A 69 24.59 -18.45 21.84
CA ASN A 69 25.96 -18.77 22.26
C ASN A 69 26.87 -18.98 21.03
N PRO A 70 27.59 -17.95 20.57
CA PRO A 70 28.49 -18.06 19.43
C PRO A 70 29.71 -18.97 19.70
N ASP A 71 30.16 -19.07 20.96
CA ASP A 71 31.34 -19.84 21.32
C ASP A 71 31.09 -21.33 21.25
N GLU A 72 29.91 -21.78 21.70
CA GLU A 72 29.48 -23.17 21.64
C GLU A 72 28.67 -23.50 20.39
N LYS A 73 28.42 -22.50 19.52
CA LYS A 73 27.57 -22.62 18.33
C LYS A 73 26.17 -23.15 18.66
N THR A 74 25.58 -22.68 19.77
CA THR A 74 24.27 -23.13 20.24
C THR A 74 23.25 -22.00 20.30
N LEU A 75 21.98 -22.39 20.14
CA LEU A 75 20.82 -21.56 20.42
C LEU A 75 19.94 -22.24 21.44
N LYS A 76 19.43 -21.48 22.42
CA LYS A 76 18.48 -21.99 23.40
C LYS A 76 17.16 -21.23 23.31
N PHE A 77 16.07 -21.96 23.37
CA PHE A 77 14.70 -21.44 23.50
C PHE A 77 14.14 -21.97 24.79
N ILE A 78 13.81 -21.09 25.72
CA ILE A 78 13.36 -21.44 27.06
C ILE A 78 12.00 -20.82 27.30
N ASP A 79 10.98 -21.65 27.56
CA ASP A 79 9.68 -21.21 28.01
C ASP A 79 9.43 -21.65 29.47
N ASN A 80 8.61 -20.88 30.15
CA ASN A 80 8.12 -21.22 31.48
C ASN A 80 6.64 -21.68 31.44
N GLY A 81 6.27 -22.38 30.36
CA GLY A 81 4.93 -22.93 30.13
C GLY A 81 4.66 -24.24 30.88
N ILE A 82 3.75 -25.04 30.34
CA ILE A 82 3.21 -26.24 30.95
C ILE A 82 4.26 -27.35 31.21
N GLY A 83 5.36 -27.38 30.45
CA GLY A 83 6.35 -28.45 30.44
C GLY A 83 5.78 -29.81 29.98
N MET A 84 6.58 -30.87 30.08
CA MET A 84 6.19 -32.22 29.64
C MET A 84 6.71 -33.28 30.61
N THR A 85 5.96 -34.37 30.79
CA THR A 85 6.40 -35.61 31.38
C THR A 85 7.11 -36.47 30.35
N ALA A 86 7.80 -37.55 30.77
CA ALA A 86 8.47 -38.48 29.87
C ALA A 86 7.51 -39.10 28.83
N ASP A 87 6.31 -39.51 29.29
CA ASP A 87 5.28 -40.04 28.37
C ASP A 87 4.77 -39.00 27.36
N GLU A 88 4.71 -37.74 27.77
CA GLU A 88 4.31 -36.62 26.91
C GLU A 88 5.40 -36.28 25.91
N VAL A 89 6.69 -36.32 26.29
CA VAL A 89 7.82 -36.17 25.37
C VAL A 89 7.79 -37.26 24.30
N GLU A 90 7.63 -38.55 24.73
CA GLU A 90 7.51 -39.66 23.79
C GLU A 90 6.31 -39.49 22.85
N LYS A 91 5.20 -38.97 23.33
CA LYS A 91 3.99 -38.80 22.53
C LYS A 91 4.01 -37.58 21.62
N TYR A 92 4.48 -36.42 22.09
CA TYR A 92 4.38 -35.14 21.36
C TYR A 92 5.63 -34.77 20.55
N ILE A 93 6.80 -35.30 20.93
CA ILE A 93 8.07 -35.00 20.28
C ILE A 93 8.47 -36.11 19.33
N THR A 94 8.23 -37.39 19.67
CA THR A 94 8.69 -38.51 18.86
C THR A 94 7.68 -38.98 17.81
N GLN A 95 6.39 -38.59 17.94
CA GLN A 95 5.36 -38.93 16.96
C GLN A 95 5.19 -37.78 15.95
N ILE A 96 5.71 -37.97 14.75
CA ILE A 96 5.62 -36.98 13.65
C ILE A 96 4.15 -36.70 13.30
N ALA A 97 3.80 -35.43 13.13
CA ALA A 97 2.44 -34.95 12.81
C ALA A 97 1.41 -35.23 13.92
N PHE A 98 1.81 -35.36 15.17
CA PHE A 98 0.94 -35.44 16.32
C PHE A 98 0.94 -34.09 17.08
N SER A 99 -0.24 -33.43 17.19
CA SER A 99 -0.37 -32.13 17.84
C SER A 99 -0.93 -32.23 19.26
N GLY A 100 -0.13 -31.88 20.26
CA GLY A 100 -0.56 -31.74 21.64
C GLY A 100 -1.53 -30.56 21.86
N ALA A 101 -1.56 -29.58 20.98
CA ALA A 101 -2.52 -28.48 21.01
C ALA A 101 -3.93 -28.97 20.67
N THR A 102 -4.08 -29.74 19.59
CA THR A 102 -5.37 -30.32 19.20
C THR A 102 -5.96 -31.21 20.31
N GLN A 103 -5.13 -32.05 20.94
CA GLN A 103 -5.60 -32.90 22.04
C GLN A 103 -6.02 -32.09 23.27
N PHE A 104 -5.29 -31.01 23.58
CA PHE A 104 -5.66 -30.12 24.69
C PHE A 104 -7.00 -29.44 24.42
N LEU A 105 -7.22 -28.93 23.20
CA LEU A 105 -8.48 -28.30 22.79
C LEU A 105 -9.66 -29.29 22.86
N GLU A 106 -9.46 -30.53 22.39
CA GLU A 106 -10.51 -31.57 22.49
C GLU A 106 -10.87 -31.89 23.93
N LYS A 107 -9.87 -31.98 24.83
CA LYS A 107 -10.09 -32.25 26.26
C LYS A 107 -10.88 -31.15 26.97
N TYR A 108 -10.70 -29.90 26.56
CA TYR A 108 -11.29 -28.72 27.21
C TYR A 108 -12.33 -27.99 26.36
N LYS A 109 -12.85 -28.61 25.29
CA LYS A 109 -13.78 -28.03 24.32
C LYS A 109 -15.03 -27.40 24.96
N ASP A 110 -15.54 -27.99 26.03
CA ASP A 110 -16.75 -27.50 26.73
C ASP A 110 -16.45 -26.33 27.69
N LYS A 111 -15.19 -26.05 27.99
CA LYS A 111 -14.76 -25.06 28.97
C LYS A 111 -14.10 -23.81 28.37
N THR A 112 -13.73 -23.85 27.09
CA THR A 112 -13.03 -22.75 26.42
C THR A 112 -13.66 -22.47 25.09
N THR A 113 -14.07 -21.22 24.87
CA THR A 113 -14.66 -20.72 23.58
C THR A 113 -13.61 -20.08 22.65
N ASP A 114 -12.39 -19.91 23.12
CA ASP A 114 -11.37 -19.12 22.42
C ASP A 114 -10.24 -20.03 21.95
N ASP A 115 -10.09 -20.18 20.65
CA ASP A 115 -9.03 -20.97 20.02
C ASP A 115 -7.78 -20.09 19.81
N GLN A 116 -7.05 -19.82 20.89
CA GLN A 116 -5.81 -19.01 20.87
C GLN A 116 -4.54 -19.85 20.65
N MET A 117 -4.68 -21.13 20.30
CA MET A 117 -3.53 -21.98 20.03
C MET A 117 -2.95 -21.69 18.64
N ILE A 118 -1.63 -21.61 18.57
CA ILE A 118 -0.90 -21.31 17.34
C ILE A 118 -0.62 -22.62 16.58
N GLY A 119 -0.19 -23.70 17.26
CA GLY A 119 0.27 -24.95 16.67
C GLY A 119 -0.81 -25.99 16.46
N HIS A 120 -1.08 -26.37 15.18
CA HIS A 120 -2.12 -27.36 14.85
C HIS A 120 -1.59 -28.64 14.19
N PHE A 121 -0.41 -28.63 13.56
CA PHE A 121 0.02 -29.72 12.66
C PHE A 121 1.01 -30.70 13.27
N GLY A 122 1.63 -30.41 14.44
CA GLY A 122 2.64 -31.27 15.06
C GLY A 122 3.92 -31.46 14.24
N LEU A 123 4.26 -30.51 13.39
CA LEU A 123 5.44 -30.54 12.53
C LEU A 123 6.42 -29.41 12.80
N GLY A 124 6.00 -28.34 13.46
CA GLY A 124 6.81 -27.13 13.69
C GLY A 124 8.12 -27.39 14.41
N PHE A 125 8.11 -28.27 15.42
CA PHE A 125 9.32 -28.64 16.16
C PHE A 125 10.44 -29.18 15.27
N TYR A 126 10.11 -29.99 14.26
CA TYR A 126 11.11 -30.61 13.38
C TYR A 126 11.83 -29.62 12.47
N SER A 127 11.37 -28.37 12.40
CA SER A 127 12.12 -27.30 11.72
C SER A 127 13.48 -27.03 12.39
N ALA A 128 13.65 -27.35 13.67
CA ALA A 128 14.92 -27.29 14.39
C ALA A 128 16.04 -28.05 13.67
N PHE A 129 15.73 -29.20 13.09
CA PHE A 129 16.69 -30.04 12.39
C PHE A 129 17.08 -29.53 10.98
N MET A 130 16.49 -28.43 10.53
CA MET A 130 16.96 -27.73 9.32
C MET A 130 18.26 -26.98 9.57
N VAL A 131 18.49 -26.55 10.81
CA VAL A 131 19.59 -25.66 11.20
C VAL A 131 20.55 -26.31 12.22
N ALA A 132 20.16 -27.41 12.85
CA ALA A 132 20.92 -28.08 13.90
C ALA A 132 21.26 -29.52 13.51
N ASP A 133 22.47 -29.94 13.87
CA ASP A 133 22.92 -31.34 13.76
C ASP A 133 22.40 -32.18 14.94
N GLU A 134 22.22 -31.53 16.10
CA GLU A 134 21.73 -32.16 17.33
C GLU A 134 20.76 -31.22 18.05
N VAL A 135 19.72 -31.78 18.66
CA VAL A 135 18.70 -31.06 19.42
C VAL A 135 18.49 -31.72 20.78
N HIS A 136 18.59 -30.93 21.86
CA HIS A 136 18.27 -31.38 23.21
C HIS A 136 17.02 -30.68 23.74
N ILE A 137 16.23 -31.39 24.52
CA ILE A 137 15.09 -30.86 25.25
C ILE A 137 15.24 -31.21 26.72
N ASP A 138 15.27 -30.19 27.57
CA ASP A 138 15.17 -30.32 29.05
C ASP A 138 13.82 -29.76 29.48
N THR A 139 12.97 -30.58 30.11
CA THR A 139 11.60 -30.18 30.46
C THR A 139 11.17 -30.71 31.81
N LEU A 140 10.32 -29.93 32.50
CA LEU A 140 9.66 -30.31 33.75
C LEU A 140 8.18 -29.94 33.68
N SER A 141 7.31 -30.94 33.80
CA SER A 141 5.86 -30.75 33.75
C SER A 141 5.34 -30.02 34.98
N TYR A 142 4.25 -29.26 34.82
CA TYR A 142 3.48 -28.61 35.90
C TYR A 142 2.82 -29.63 36.86
N THR A 143 2.71 -30.89 36.43
CA THR A 143 2.04 -31.94 37.18
C THR A 143 2.79 -32.21 38.49
N GLU A 144 2.08 -32.22 39.60
CA GLU A 144 2.67 -32.45 40.92
C GLU A 144 3.41 -33.80 40.99
N GLY A 145 4.67 -33.79 41.43
CA GLY A 145 5.51 -34.97 41.51
C GLY A 145 6.16 -35.43 40.20
N ALA A 146 5.98 -34.68 39.13
CA ALA A 146 6.67 -34.96 37.86
C ALA A 146 8.19 -34.90 38.03
N GLN A 147 8.91 -35.80 37.34
CA GLN A 147 10.36 -35.80 37.29
C GLN A 147 10.84 -35.00 36.05
N PRO A 148 11.99 -34.32 36.16
CA PRO A 148 12.56 -33.64 35.01
C PRO A 148 13.03 -34.66 33.97
N VAL A 149 12.89 -34.31 32.69
CA VAL A 149 13.21 -35.18 31.54
C VAL A 149 14.22 -34.50 30.66
N HIS A 150 15.23 -35.25 30.25
CA HIS A 150 16.17 -34.88 29.18
C HIS A 150 15.95 -35.77 27.97
N TRP A 151 15.75 -35.17 26.81
CA TRP A 151 15.63 -35.82 25.50
C TRP A 151 16.68 -35.29 24.56
N SER A 152 17.30 -36.16 23.75
CA SER A 152 18.25 -35.75 22.74
C SER A 152 18.11 -36.57 21.45
N CYS A 153 18.42 -35.93 20.30
CA CYS A 153 18.38 -36.53 18.97
C CYS A 153 19.43 -35.85 18.07
N ASP A 154 20.20 -36.66 17.36
CA ASP A 154 21.22 -36.22 16.40
C ASP A 154 20.68 -35.91 14.98
N GLY A 155 19.37 -35.75 14.86
CA GLY A 155 18.74 -35.52 13.56
C GLY A 155 18.55 -36.76 12.71
N GLY A 156 18.78 -37.95 13.27
CA GLY A 156 18.41 -39.24 12.73
C GLY A 156 17.01 -39.67 13.14
N THR A 157 16.75 -40.96 13.15
CA THR A 157 15.47 -41.56 13.60
C THR A 157 15.57 -42.12 15.01
N GLU A 158 16.73 -42.08 15.62
CA GLU A 158 16.96 -42.53 16.98
C GLU A 158 17.02 -41.35 17.94
N TYR A 159 16.57 -41.56 19.16
CA TYR A 159 16.57 -40.57 20.24
C TYR A 159 16.85 -41.23 21.59
N ASP A 160 17.35 -40.47 22.54
CA ASP A 160 17.54 -40.86 23.91
C ASP A 160 16.65 -40.09 24.85
N ILE A 161 16.06 -40.78 25.85
CA ILE A 161 15.32 -40.16 26.97
C ILE A 161 15.95 -40.63 28.28
N GLN A 162 16.25 -39.66 29.14
CA GLN A 162 16.79 -39.92 30.47
C GLN A 162 16.28 -38.92 31.49
N GLU A 163 16.57 -39.14 32.77
CA GLU A 163 16.26 -38.20 33.86
C GLU A 163 17.04 -36.89 33.62
N GLY A 164 16.34 -35.76 33.65
CA GLY A 164 16.90 -34.44 33.47
C GLY A 164 17.31 -33.75 34.77
N ASN A 165 17.83 -32.54 34.65
CA ASN A 165 18.27 -31.73 35.79
C ASN A 165 17.46 -30.42 35.98
N LYS A 166 16.42 -30.22 35.17
CA LYS A 166 15.60 -28.98 35.21
C LYS A 166 14.82 -28.92 36.51
N ASN A 167 14.88 -27.79 37.21
CA ASN A 167 14.26 -27.60 38.53
C ASN A 167 13.09 -26.59 38.49
N THR A 168 12.82 -26.01 37.33
CA THR A 168 11.70 -25.07 37.12
C THR A 168 10.75 -25.64 36.06
N ILE A 169 9.45 -25.39 36.20
CA ILE A 169 8.43 -25.80 35.25
C ILE A 169 8.69 -25.10 33.90
N GLY A 170 8.45 -25.81 32.80
CA GLY A 170 8.66 -25.32 31.43
C GLY A 170 9.61 -26.17 30.62
N THR A 171 9.97 -25.70 29.45
CA THR A 171 10.81 -26.43 28.49
C THR A 171 11.98 -25.57 28.04
N GLU A 172 13.17 -26.17 27.90
CA GLU A 172 14.37 -25.61 27.30
C GLU A 172 14.72 -26.47 26.10
N ILE A 173 14.83 -25.87 24.92
CA ILE A 173 15.26 -26.51 23.68
C ILE A 173 16.63 -25.93 23.32
N THR A 174 17.66 -26.79 23.24
CA THR A 174 19.02 -26.43 22.84
C THR A 174 19.29 -26.98 21.45
N LEU A 175 19.65 -26.10 20.50
CA LEU A 175 20.04 -26.43 19.14
C LEU A 175 21.56 -26.32 19.02
N PHE A 176 22.21 -27.40 18.57
CA PHE A 176 23.61 -27.41 18.18
C PHE A 176 23.68 -27.16 16.68
N LEU A 177 24.04 -25.95 16.29
CA LEU A 177 23.94 -25.48 14.93
C LEU A 177 24.94 -26.21 14.01
N ASN A 178 24.46 -26.60 12.82
CA ASN A 178 25.33 -27.13 11.77
C ASN A 178 26.20 -26.01 11.16
N GLU A 179 27.29 -26.40 10.45
CA GLU A 179 28.27 -25.46 9.89
C GLU A 179 27.68 -24.49 8.86
N ASP A 180 26.64 -24.88 8.14
CA ASP A 180 25.98 -24.04 7.12
C ASP A 180 25.05 -22.99 7.72
N CYS A 181 24.68 -23.13 9.00
CA CYS A 181 23.70 -22.31 9.70
C CYS A 181 24.27 -21.49 10.86
N LEU A 182 25.59 -21.28 10.90
CA LEU A 182 26.25 -20.51 11.96
C LEU A 182 25.86 -19.03 11.98
N GLU A 183 25.24 -18.52 10.92
CA GLU A 183 24.66 -17.17 10.91
C GLU A 183 23.66 -16.95 12.05
N PHE A 184 22.95 -17.98 12.46
CA PHE A 184 21.98 -17.92 13.57
C PHE A 184 22.64 -17.85 14.95
N ALA A 185 23.93 -18.15 15.09
CA ALA A 185 24.69 -17.90 16.32
C ALA A 185 25.06 -16.42 16.49
N ASN A 186 24.43 -15.53 15.77
CA ASN A 186 24.64 -14.09 15.82
C ASN A 186 23.42 -13.39 16.44
N GLU A 187 23.64 -12.58 17.49
CA GLU A 187 22.55 -11.85 18.19
C GLU A 187 21.79 -10.90 17.26
N TYR A 188 22.47 -10.17 16.36
CA TYR A 188 21.82 -9.23 15.44
C TYR A 188 20.91 -9.96 14.46
N ARG A 189 21.40 -11.09 13.89
CA ARG A 189 20.61 -11.91 12.98
C ARG A 189 19.39 -12.51 13.68
N MET A 190 19.58 -13.02 14.90
CA MET A 190 18.48 -13.57 15.68
C MET A 190 17.45 -12.50 16.06
N ARG A 191 17.89 -11.29 16.39
CA ARG A 191 17.01 -10.15 16.66
C ARG A 191 16.16 -9.80 15.44
N GLU A 192 16.77 -9.68 14.27
CA GLU A 192 16.07 -9.42 13.01
C GLU A 192 14.96 -10.45 12.74
N ILE A 193 15.25 -11.73 12.96
CA ILE A 193 14.28 -12.81 12.74
C ILE A 193 13.15 -12.75 13.79
N LEU A 194 13.49 -12.55 15.05
CA LEU A 194 12.49 -12.41 16.13
C LEU A 194 11.59 -11.19 15.91
N GLU A 195 12.16 -10.07 15.50
CA GLU A 195 11.40 -8.86 15.17
C GLU A 195 10.50 -9.09 13.94
N LYS A 196 10.94 -9.84 12.95
CA LYS A 196 10.13 -10.18 11.77
C LYS A 196 8.91 -11.04 12.12
N TYR A 197 9.11 -12.12 12.86
CA TYR A 197 8.06 -13.12 13.08
C TYR A 197 7.33 -13.01 14.40
N CYS A 198 7.96 -12.47 15.44
CA CYS A 198 7.51 -12.60 16.82
C CYS A 198 7.16 -11.26 17.49
N SER A 199 7.28 -10.12 16.79
CA SER A 199 7.07 -8.77 17.37
C SER A 199 5.74 -8.56 18.07
N PHE A 200 4.74 -9.35 17.76
CA PHE A 200 3.39 -9.19 18.33
C PHE A 200 2.85 -10.46 18.99
N MET A 201 3.70 -11.45 19.21
CA MET A 201 3.29 -12.67 19.92
C MET A 201 2.79 -12.38 21.34
N PRO A 202 1.80 -13.14 21.87
CA PRO A 202 1.08 -12.81 23.11
C PRO A 202 1.85 -13.14 24.40
N VAL A 203 3.18 -13.29 24.31
CA VAL A 203 4.08 -13.60 25.43
C VAL A 203 5.35 -12.73 25.28
N HIS A 204 5.90 -12.26 26.39
CA HIS A 204 7.16 -11.53 26.38
C HIS A 204 8.31 -12.43 25.90
N ILE A 205 9.09 -11.92 24.94
CA ILE A 205 10.21 -12.62 24.32
C ILE A 205 11.46 -11.80 24.54
N TYR A 206 12.46 -12.39 25.21
CA TYR A 206 13.73 -11.75 25.49
C TYR A 206 14.86 -12.44 24.73
N LEU A 207 15.75 -11.64 24.17
CA LEU A 207 16.94 -12.12 23.50
C LEU A 207 18.18 -11.71 24.31
N SER A 208 19.06 -12.67 24.56
CA SER A 208 20.34 -12.43 25.22
C SER A 208 21.47 -13.24 24.58
N LYS A 209 22.69 -12.79 24.81
CA LYS A 209 23.91 -13.52 24.45
C LYS A 209 24.44 -14.25 25.67
N ALA A 210 24.78 -15.53 25.52
CA ALA A 210 25.44 -16.30 26.57
C ALA A 210 26.77 -15.62 26.99
N ASN A 211 27.04 -15.63 28.27
CA ASN A 211 28.28 -15.04 28.83
C ASN A 211 28.47 -13.54 28.54
N ALA A 212 27.40 -12.80 28.18
CA ALA A 212 27.48 -11.36 28.03
C ALA A 212 27.82 -10.69 29.37
N PRO A 213 28.68 -9.67 29.41
CA PRO A 213 28.91 -8.90 30.61
C PRO A 213 27.62 -8.22 31.07
N GLN A 214 27.41 -8.14 32.39
CA GLN A 214 26.27 -7.45 32.96
C GLN A 214 26.28 -5.98 32.53
N GLU A 215 25.25 -5.52 31.86
CA GLU A 215 25.03 -4.11 31.54
C GLU A 215 24.23 -3.41 32.64
N TYR A 216 24.47 -2.11 32.77
CA TYR A 216 23.83 -1.27 33.78
C TYR A 216 23.15 -0.09 33.11
N GLU A 217 22.07 0.39 33.72
CA GLU A 217 21.41 1.63 33.33
C GLU A 217 21.18 2.52 34.54
N THR A 218 21.12 3.81 34.32
CA THR A 218 20.87 4.80 35.39
C THR A 218 19.50 5.41 35.15
N ILE A 219 18.60 5.28 36.12
CA ILE A 219 17.22 5.77 36.08
C ILE A 219 17.00 6.79 37.20
N ASP A 220 15.95 7.60 37.14
CA ASP A 220 15.52 8.42 38.25
C ASP A 220 14.96 7.50 39.38
N GLU A 221 15.21 7.80 40.65
CA GLU A 221 14.80 6.96 41.78
C GLU A 221 13.26 6.73 41.79
N SER A 222 12.49 7.69 41.26
CA SER A 222 11.04 7.59 41.11
C SER A 222 10.58 6.53 40.09
N GLU A 223 11.47 6.06 39.23
CA GLU A 223 11.21 5.03 38.20
C GLU A 223 11.61 3.62 38.63
N LEU A 224 12.09 3.49 39.88
CA LEU A 224 12.50 2.21 40.45
C LEU A 224 11.28 1.27 40.62
N ARG A 225 11.45 0.00 40.20
CA ARG A 225 10.45 -1.05 40.30
C ARG A 225 10.87 -2.06 41.38
N ASP A 226 9.90 -2.80 41.91
CA ASP A 226 10.14 -3.79 42.97
C ASP A 226 11.09 -4.94 42.55
N ASP A 227 11.19 -5.19 41.24
CA ASP A 227 12.03 -6.23 40.66
C ASP A 227 13.41 -5.74 40.15
N ASP A 228 13.72 -4.45 40.31
CA ASP A 228 15.02 -3.91 39.90
C ASP A 228 16.12 -4.28 40.90
N VAL A 229 17.25 -4.69 40.34
CA VAL A 229 18.47 -4.93 41.14
C VAL A 229 19.29 -3.68 41.21
N VAL A 230 19.24 -2.98 42.35
CA VAL A 230 19.97 -1.75 42.60
C VAL A 230 21.42 -2.08 42.83
N VAL A 231 22.31 -1.40 42.09
CA VAL A 231 23.78 -1.52 42.19
C VAL A 231 24.36 -0.34 42.96
N GLU A 232 23.85 0.88 42.70
CA GLU A 232 24.40 2.10 43.29
C GLU A 232 23.34 3.21 43.33
N HIS A 233 23.30 4.01 44.39
CA HIS A 233 22.53 5.24 44.47
C HIS A 233 23.42 6.43 44.10
N ILE A 234 22.97 7.28 43.19
CA ILE A 234 23.71 8.41 42.65
C ILE A 234 22.95 9.70 42.98
N HIS A 235 23.54 10.57 43.77
CA HIS A 235 22.98 11.88 44.05
C HIS A 235 23.63 12.93 43.12
N GLU A 236 22.85 13.51 42.21
CA GLU A 236 23.28 14.63 41.37
C GLU A 236 22.93 15.94 42.07
N GLU A 237 23.97 16.72 42.44
CA GLU A 237 23.78 18.05 43.03
C GLU A 237 23.12 19.00 41.99
N ALA A 238 22.37 19.99 42.51
CA ALA A 238 21.75 21.02 41.69
C ALA A 238 22.80 21.77 40.88
N LYS A 239 22.61 21.91 39.58
CA LYS A 239 23.47 22.72 38.73
C LYS A 239 23.05 24.17 38.78
N THR A 240 23.93 25.04 39.27
CA THR A 240 23.69 26.47 39.36
C THR A 240 24.65 27.22 38.44
N GLU A 241 24.17 28.28 37.76
CA GLU A 241 24.97 29.18 36.94
C GLU A 241 24.83 30.61 37.48
N GLU A 242 25.99 31.32 37.61
CA GLU A 242 25.95 32.73 37.92
C GLU A 242 25.55 33.53 36.68
N LYS A 243 24.37 34.18 36.70
CA LYS A 243 23.96 35.15 35.69
C LYS A 243 23.95 36.56 36.26
N GLU A 244 24.47 37.50 35.50
CA GLU A 244 24.32 38.92 35.81
C GLU A 244 22.90 39.38 35.51
N ASN A 245 22.20 39.95 36.52
CA ASN A 245 20.88 40.53 36.31
C ASN A 245 21.00 41.93 35.66
N ASP A 246 19.89 42.49 35.21
CA ASP A 246 19.84 43.82 34.54
C ASP A 246 20.38 44.98 35.38
N LYS A 247 20.74 44.75 36.64
CA LYS A 247 21.35 45.71 37.56
C LYS A 247 22.86 45.50 37.79
N GLY A 248 23.47 44.51 37.11
CA GLY A 248 24.89 44.22 37.24
C GLY A 248 25.24 43.39 38.48
N GLU A 249 24.28 42.80 39.17
CA GLU A 249 24.51 41.94 40.33
C GLU A 249 24.51 40.48 39.88
N LYS A 250 25.43 39.66 40.42
CA LYS A 250 25.51 38.25 40.15
C LYS A 250 24.41 37.50 40.92
N GLU A 251 23.50 36.90 40.23
CA GLU A 251 22.47 36.02 40.79
C GLU A 251 22.77 34.59 40.40
N VAL A 252 22.73 33.68 41.38
CA VAL A 252 22.91 32.25 41.18
C VAL A 252 21.54 31.68 40.73
N VAL A 253 21.43 31.34 39.46
CA VAL A 253 20.21 30.73 38.92
C VAL A 253 20.39 29.22 38.87
N GLU A 254 19.46 28.50 39.47
CA GLU A 254 19.42 27.05 39.42
C GLU A 254 18.97 26.63 38.00
N ILE A 255 19.87 25.92 37.27
CA ILE A 255 19.58 25.41 35.91
C ILE A 255 18.88 24.06 35.94
N SER A 256 19.24 23.21 36.89
CA SER A 256 18.54 21.94 37.14
C SER A 256 18.54 21.63 38.63
N PRO A 257 17.39 21.16 39.17
CA PRO A 257 17.28 20.74 40.56
C PRO A 257 18.15 19.51 40.85
N ALA A 258 18.50 19.33 42.11
CA ALA A 258 19.13 18.09 42.58
C ALA A 258 18.24 16.93 42.28
N LYS A 259 18.80 15.83 41.75
CA LYS A 259 18.06 14.59 41.38
C LYS A 259 18.75 13.39 41.99
N ASP A 260 17.94 12.54 42.60
CA ASP A 260 18.37 11.22 43.04
C ASP A 260 18.17 10.20 41.91
N LYS A 261 19.24 9.58 41.49
CA LYS A 261 19.27 8.54 40.45
C LYS A 261 19.77 7.25 41.04
N VAL A 262 19.36 6.16 40.39
CA VAL A 262 19.77 4.83 40.83
C VAL A 262 20.34 4.09 39.61
N LYS A 263 21.52 3.51 39.81
CA LYS A 263 22.13 2.60 38.88
C LYS A 263 21.60 1.19 39.13
N ILE A 264 20.93 0.61 38.16
CA ILE A 264 20.37 -0.71 38.24
C ILE A 264 21.00 -1.62 37.19
N ASN A 265 20.81 -2.94 37.36
CA ASN A 265 21.04 -3.85 36.24
C ASN A 265 20.10 -3.45 35.11
N LYS A 266 20.64 -3.36 33.89
CA LYS A 266 19.85 -2.99 32.70
C LYS A 266 18.67 -3.93 32.57
N ARG A 267 17.48 -3.36 32.49
CA ARG A 267 16.23 -4.13 32.34
C ARG A 267 16.22 -4.86 30.98
N PRO A 268 15.80 -6.13 30.93
CA PRO A 268 15.62 -6.82 29.67
C PRO A 268 14.47 -6.15 28.89
N VAL A 269 14.71 -5.89 27.61
CA VAL A 269 13.70 -5.30 26.72
C VAL A 269 13.03 -6.43 25.95
N SER A 270 11.72 -6.55 26.10
CA SER A 270 10.92 -7.51 25.32
C SER A 270 10.92 -7.10 23.83
N ILE A 271 11.15 -8.08 22.95
CA ILE A 271 11.01 -7.91 21.50
C ILE A 271 9.53 -7.84 21.11
N SER A 272 8.69 -8.62 21.81
CA SER A 272 7.26 -8.71 21.53
C SER A 272 6.47 -7.62 22.24
N ASP A 273 5.49 -7.07 21.52
CA ASP A 273 4.40 -6.24 22.04
C ASP A 273 3.18 -7.14 22.22
N ILE A 274 2.91 -7.53 23.46
CA ILE A 274 1.87 -8.51 23.79
C ILE A 274 0.44 -7.97 23.66
N ASN A 275 0.29 -6.64 23.56
CA ASN A 275 -0.99 -5.96 23.44
C ASN A 275 -0.98 -5.01 22.22
N PRO A 276 -0.84 -5.55 20.99
CA PRO A 276 -0.75 -4.73 19.81
C PRO A 276 -2.02 -3.89 19.62
N LEU A 277 -1.84 -2.70 19.02
CA LEU A 277 -2.89 -1.69 18.91
C LEU A 277 -4.18 -2.23 18.25
N TRP A 278 -4.05 -3.13 17.25
CA TRP A 278 -5.22 -3.71 16.57
C TRP A 278 -6.06 -4.65 17.42
N MET A 279 -5.56 -5.11 18.58
CA MET A 279 -6.32 -5.95 19.53
C MET A 279 -7.20 -5.11 20.46
N LYS A 280 -6.89 -3.80 20.63
CA LYS A 280 -7.71 -2.88 21.42
C LYS A 280 -9.03 -2.59 20.71
N HIS A 281 -10.05 -2.19 21.46
CA HIS A 281 -11.26 -1.67 20.86
C HIS A 281 -11.00 -0.28 20.23
N PRO A 282 -11.52 0.03 19.01
CA PRO A 282 -11.26 1.32 18.35
C PRO A 282 -11.53 2.56 19.20
N ASN A 283 -12.53 2.50 20.11
CA ASN A 283 -12.90 3.61 21.01
C ASN A 283 -11.89 3.84 22.16
N GLU A 284 -10.95 2.92 22.36
CA GLU A 284 -9.92 3.00 23.39
C GLU A 284 -8.60 3.50 22.83
N CYS A 285 -8.52 3.72 21.53
CA CYS A 285 -7.31 4.15 20.84
C CYS A 285 -7.35 5.63 20.51
N THR A 286 -6.23 6.31 20.69
CA THR A 286 -6.05 7.72 20.30
C THR A 286 -5.38 7.86 18.94
N ASP A 287 -5.53 9.01 18.31
CA ASP A 287 -4.90 9.31 17.01
C ASP A 287 -3.36 9.22 17.10
N ASP A 288 -2.78 9.62 18.23
CA ASP A 288 -1.34 9.55 18.44
C ASP A 288 -0.85 8.10 18.53
N GLU A 289 -1.61 7.19 19.19
CA GLU A 289 -1.29 5.76 19.22
C GLU A 289 -1.33 5.16 17.79
N TYR A 290 -2.30 5.54 16.95
CA TYR A 290 -2.34 5.08 15.55
C TYR A 290 -1.13 5.55 14.75
N LYS A 291 -0.72 6.80 14.89
CA LYS A 291 0.44 7.38 14.20
C LYS A 291 1.76 6.79 14.69
N GLU A 292 1.89 6.56 15.99
CA GLU A 292 3.07 5.93 16.58
C GLU A 292 3.20 4.48 16.12
N PHE A 293 2.09 3.73 16.14
CA PHE A 293 2.03 2.36 15.63
C PHE A 293 2.43 2.29 14.15
N TYR A 294 1.91 3.21 13.32
CA TYR A 294 2.26 3.31 11.92
C TYR A 294 3.77 3.52 11.71
N ARG A 295 4.36 4.47 12.43
CA ARG A 295 5.81 4.74 12.37
C ARG A 295 6.64 3.54 12.81
N LYS A 296 6.23 2.87 13.89
CA LYS A 296 6.92 1.70 14.45
C LYS A 296 6.91 0.51 13.49
N VAL A 297 5.75 0.20 12.89
CA VAL A 297 5.57 -1.02 12.07
C VAL A 297 6.08 -0.87 10.66
N PHE A 298 5.92 0.31 10.06
CA PHE A 298 6.26 0.54 8.65
C PHE A 298 7.54 1.36 8.46
N MET A 299 8.18 1.82 9.53
CA MET A 299 9.38 2.67 9.50
C MET A 299 9.18 3.90 8.60
N ASP A 300 7.96 4.38 8.50
CA ASP A 300 7.55 5.50 7.66
C ASP A 300 7.32 6.73 8.54
N TYR A 301 8.11 7.76 8.33
CA TYR A 301 8.02 9.01 9.11
C TYR A 301 6.99 9.99 8.56
N LYS A 302 6.43 9.73 7.37
CA LYS A 302 5.30 10.49 6.82
C LYS A 302 4.03 10.05 7.56
N GLU A 303 3.25 10.99 8.06
CA GLU A 303 1.98 10.66 8.70
C GLU A 303 0.97 10.11 7.67
N PRO A 304 0.22 9.06 8.02
CA PRO A 304 -0.88 8.59 7.19
C PRO A 304 -1.98 9.64 7.11
N LEU A 305 -2.74 9.65 6.01
CA LEU A 305 -3.89 10.55 5.82
C LEU A 305 -4.99 10.24 6.83
N PHE A 306 -5.33 8.97 6.95
CA PHE A 306 -6.29 8.41 7.89
C PHE A 306 -6.13 6.89 7.94
N TRP A 307 -6.93 6.23 8.78
CA TRP A 307 -6.92 4.78 8.98
C TRP A 307 -8.31 4.19 9.16
N ILE A 308 -8.37 2.88 9.02
CA ILE A 308 -9.54 2.07 9.26
C ILE A 308 -9.16 1.00 10.28
N HIS A 309 -9.74 1.03 11.47
CA HIS A 309 -9.59 -0.03 12.45
C HIS A 309 -10.65 -1.10 12.18
N LEU A 310 -10.19 -2.29 11.79
CA LEU A 310 -11.03 -3.46 11.54
C LEU A 310 -11.22 -4.22 12.86
N ASN A 311 -12.46 -4.49 13.22
CA ASN A 311 -12.80 -5.32 14.38
C ASN A 311 -14.07 -6.07 14.07
N MET A 312 -13.97 -7.38 13.88
CA MET A 312 -15.09 -8.26 13.58
C MET A 312 -14.91 -9.62 14.26
N ASP A 313 -15.94 -10.05 14.98
CA ASP A 313 -15.95 -11.32 15.69
C ASP A 313 -16.82 -12.38 14.99
N TYR A 314 -17.71 -12.01 14.07
CA TYR A 314 -18.59 -12.93 13.34
C TYR A 314 -18.87 -12.40 11.92
N PRO A 315 -18.89 -13.24 10.88
CA PRO A 315 -18.80 -14.71 10.83
C PRO A 315 -17.38 -15.28 10.88
N PHE A 316 -16.35 -14.44 10.98
CA PHE A 316 -14.96 -14.82 11.17
C PHE A 316 -14.27 -13.77 12.03
N ASN A 317 -13.26 -14.20 12.78
CA ASN A 317 -12.46 -13.33 13.63
C ASN A 317 -11.47 -12.55 12.75
N LEU A 318 -11.64 -11.24 12.66
CA LEU A 318 -10.73 -10.41 11.89
C LEU A 318 -10.50 -9.07 12.60
N LYS A 319 -9.26 -8.82 12.96
CA LYS A 319 -8.80 -7.57 13.55
C LYS A 319 -7.70 -6.96 12.70
N GLY A 320 -7.54 -5.66 12.74
CA GLY A 320 -6.48 -5.04 11.97
C GLY A 320 -6.63 -3.53 11.87
N ILE A 321 -5.60 -2.91 11.28
CA ILE A 321 -5.60 -1.49 10.98
C ILE A 321 -5.07 -1.30 9.57
N LEU A 322 -5.86 -0.66 8.72
CA LEU A 322 -5.46 -0.25 7.38
C LEU A 322 -5.20 1.24 7.37
N TYR A 323 -4.05 1.64 6.86
CA TYR A 323 -3.63 3.03 6.73
C TYR A 323 -3.61 3.46 5.28
N PHE A 324 -4.11 4.66 5.03
CA PHE A 324 -3.97 5.34 3.75
C PHE A 324 -2.72 6.23 3.81
N PRO A 325 -1.62 5.82 3.16
CA PRO A 325 -0.38 6.59 3.17
C PRO A 325 -0.52 7.83 2.27
N LYS A 326 0.25 8.86 2.57
CA LYS A 326 0.43 9.98 1.64
C LYS A 326 1.38 9.54 0.54
N ILE A 327 0.88 9.46 -0.69
CA ILE A 327 1.66 9.02 -1.86
C ILE A 327 2.37 10.22 -2.47
N ASN A 328 3.67 10.08 -2.70
CA ASN A 328 4.41 11.00 -3.55
C ASN A 328 4.66 10.31 -4.89
N THR A 329 3.80 10.58 -5.87
CA THR A 329 3.79 9.91 -7.18
C THR A 329 5.06 10.15 -8.01
N GLU A 330 5.91 11.12 -7.63
CA GLU A 330 7.14 11.44 -8.36
C GLU A 330 8.34 10.56 -7.96
N TYR A 331 8.36 10.00 -6.74
CA TYR A 331 9.57 9.34 -6.18
C TYR A 331 9.32 8.03 -5.45
N ASP A 332 8.08 7.72 -5.06
CA ASP A 332 7.80 6.52 -4.28
C ASP A 332 7.33 5.37 -5.19
N SER A 333 7.91 4.19 -5.05
CA SER A 333 7.29 2.98 -5.56
C SER A 333 5.91 2.83 -4.92
N ILE A 334 4.88 2.68 -5.74
CA ILE A 334 3.47 2.64 -5.32
C ILE A 334 3.15 1.28 -4.66
N GLU A 335 4.10 0.66 -3.96
CA GLU A 335 3.85 -0.60 -3.27
C GLU A 335 3.61 -0.35 -1.79
N GLY A 336 2.38 -0.58 -1.36
CA GLY A 336 2.03 -0.65 0.05
C GLY A 336 2.54 -1.94 0.69
N THR A 337 2.37 -2.06 1.99
CA THR A 337 2.71 -3.28 2.73
C THR A 337 1.59 -3.61 3.70
N ILE A 338 0.86 -4.69 3.43
CA ILE A 338 -0.14 -5.22 4.37
C ILE A 338 0.40 -6.52 4.94
N LYS A 339 0.69 -6.47 6.26
CA LYS A 339 1.23 -7.59 7.03
C LYS A 339 0.08 -8.47 7.52
N LEU A 340 0.13 -9.75 7.20
CA LEU A 340 -0.86 -10.73 7.63
C LEU A 340 -0.36 -11.50 8.83
N TYR A 341 -1.21 -11.59 9.85
CA TYR A 341 -1.00 -12.33 11.07
C TYR A 341 -2.11 -13.39 11.28
N ASN A 342 -1.79 -14.41 12.02
CA ASN A 342 -2.74 -15.40 12.53
C ASN A 342 -2.42 -15.64 14.01
N ASN A 343 -3.34 -15.30 14.91
CA ASN A 343 -3.09 -15.29 16.35
C ASN A 343 -1.82 -14.51 16.71
N GLN A 344 -1.67 -13.29 16.17
CA GLN A 344 -0.52 -12.40 16.41
C GLN A 344 0.83 -12.94 15.90
N VAL A 345 0.84 -14.08 15.16
CA VAL A 345 2.03 -14.63 14.52
C VAL A 345 2.10 -14.15 13.07
N PHE A 346 3.21 -13.58 12.67
CA PHE A 346 3.41 -13.12 11.31
C PHE A 346 3.41 -14.28 10.32
N ILE A 347 2.64 -14.13 9.24
CA ILE A 347 2.51 -15.10 8.17
C ILE A 347 3.27 -14.66 6.93
N ALA A 348 2.89 -13.55 6.33
CA ALA A 348 3.51 -12.99 5.15
C ALA A 348 3.02 -11.56 4.88
N ASP A 349 3.67 -10.89 3.93
CA ASP A 349 3.25 -9.58 3.41
C ASP A 349 2.43 -9.75 2.12
N ASN A 350 1.45 -8.85 1.92
CA ASN A 350 0.74 -8.64 0.65
C ASN A 350 0.15 -9.91 0.00
N ILE A 351 -0.48 -10.78 0.80
CA ILE A 351 -1.11 -12.00 0.28
C ILE A 351 -2.34 -11.63 -0.56
N LYS A 352 -2.23 -11.77 -1.89
CA LYS A 352 -3.25 -11.37 -2.88
C LYS A 352 -4.58 -12.11 -2.74
N GLU A 353 -4.55 -13.30 -2.17
CA GLU A 353 -5.74 -14.10 -1.92
C GLU A 353 -6.67 -13.46 -0.87
N VAL A 354 -6.09 -12.79 0.14
CA VAL A 354 -6.83 -12.12 1.23
C VAL A 354 -7.07 -10.66 0.92
N ILE A 355 -6.05 -10.00 0.34
CA ILE A 355 -6.07 -8.56 0.13
C ILE A 355 -6.44 -8.27 -1.32
N PRO A 356 -7.56 -7.57 -1.60
CA PRO A 356 -7.87 -7.12 -2.94
C PRO A 356 -6.72 -6.36 -3.58
N GLU A 357 -6.45 -6.62 -4.85
CA GLU A 357 -5.29 -6.07 -5.58
C GLU A 357 -5.19 -4.54 -5.46
N PHE A 358 -6.32 -3.83 -5.54
CA PHE A 358 -6.36 -2.38 -5.44
C PHE A 358 -6.04 -1.83 -4.04
N LEU A 359 -6.14 -2.67 -2.99
CA LEU A 359 -5.77 -2.32 -1.62
C LEU A 359 -4.31 -2.61 -1.29
N LEU A 360 -3.56 -3.31 -2.17
CA LEU A 360 -2.12 -3.55 -1.99
C LEU A 360 -1.27 -2.27 -2.00
N LEU A 361 -1.87 -1.14 -2.34
CA LEU A 361 -1.25 0.18 -2.25
C LEU A 361 -1.31 0.77 -0.83
N LEU A 362 -2.13 0.19 0.07
CA LEU A 362 -2.25 0.60 1.46
C LEU A 362 -1.13 -0.02 2.31
N LYS A 363 -0.93 0.56 3.48
CA LYS A 363 -0.14 -0.05 4.55
C LYS A 363 -1.08 -0.55 5.64
N GLY A 364 -0.79 -1.69 6.24
CA GLY A 364 -1.71 -2.20 7.26
C GLY A 364 -1.24 -3.48 7.92
N VAL A 365 -2.00 -3.84 8.93
CA VAL A 365 -1.89 -5.10 9.66
C VAL A 365 -3.26 -5.75 9.67
N ILE A 366 -3.32 -7.03 9.36
CA ILE A 366 -4.53 -7.85 9.43
C ILE A 366 -4.20 -9.10 10.23
N ASP A 367 -4.98 -9.38 11.27
CA ASP A 367 -4.89 -10.58 12.08
C ASP A 367 -6.21 -11.35 11.97
N CYS A 368 -6.14 -12.58 11.47
CA CYS A 368 -7.30 -13.44 11.32
C CYS A 368 -6.96 -14.89 11.72
N PRO A 369 -7.37 -15.32 12.92
CA PRO A 369 -7.18 -16.68 13.41
C PRO A 369 -7.80 -17.77 12.54
N ASP A 370 -8.91 -17.47 11.89
CA ASP A 370 -9.70 -18.44 11.10
C ASP A 370 -9.14 -18.70 9.70
N LEU A 371 -7.97 -18.12 9.35
CA LEU A 371 -7.38 -18.30 8.03
C LEU A 371 -6.95 -19.75 7.79
N PRO A 372 -7.36 -20.37 6.66
CA PRO A 372 -6.95 -21.71 6.28
C PRO A 372 -5.49 -21.70 5.77
N LEU A 373 -4.56 -21.88 6.70
CA LEU A 373 -3.13 -21.91 6.39
C LEU A 373 -2.70 -23.31 5.92
N ASN A 374 -1.71 -23.35 5.03
CA ASN A 374 -0.99 -24.59 4.73
C ASN A 374 -0.13 -25.03 5.92
N VAL A 375 0.44 -26.22 5.86
CA VAL A 375 1.26 -26.79 6.95
C VAL A 375 2.44 -25.91 7.31
N SER A 376 3.09 -25.27 6.33
CA SER A 376 4.21 -24.36 6.54
C SER A 376 3.80 -22.93 6.93
N ARG A 377 2.49 -22.65 6.99
CA ARG A 377 1.93 -21.29 7.24
C ARG A 377 2.51 -20.20 6.32
N SER A 378 3.05 -20.57 5.17
CA SER A 378 3.63 -19.64 4.20
C SER A 378 2.68 -19.28 3.06
N ALA A 379 1.56 -20.00 2.94
CA ALA A 379 0.54 -19.78 1.93
C ALA A 379 -0.84 -20.19 2.44
N LEU A 380 -1.88 -19.63 1.81
CA LEU A 380 -3.27 -19.96 2.08
C LEU A 380 -3.73 -21.11 1.20
N GLN A 381 -4.62 -21.93 1.73
CA GLN A 381 -5.43 -22.80 0.89
C GLN A 381 -6.50 -21.94 0.22
N ASN A 382 -6.60 -22.02 -1.12
CA ASN A 382 -7.57 -21.24 -1.87
C ASN A 382 -8.98 -21.78 -1.55
N ASP A 383 -9.65 -21.13 -0.61
CA ASP A 383 -10.98 -21.47 -0.12
C ASP A 383 -11.92 -20.27 -0.30
N GLY A 384 -13.21 -20.56 -0.54
CA GLY A 384 -14.26 -19.55 -0.62
C GLY A 384 -14.41 -18.69 0.66
N PHE A 385 -13.80 -19.11 1.77
CA PHE A 385 -13.70 -18.36 3.01
C PHE A 385 -12.76 -17.14 2.86
N VAL A 386 -11.60 -17.33 2.25
CA VAL A 386 -10.61 -16.26 1.98
C VAL A 386 -11.23 -15.15 1.13
N GLN A 387 -12.02 -15.54 0.12
CA GLN A 387 -12.73 -14.59 -0.73
C GLN A 387 -13.73 -13.73 0.08
N LYS A 388 -14.43 -14.32 1.06
CA LYS A 388 -15.35 -13.57 1.93
C LYS A 388 -14.63 -12.53 2.79
N ILE A 389 -13.42 -12.83 3.27
CA ILE A 389 -12.58 -11.88 4.00
C ILE A 389 -12.21 -10.70 3.08
N SER A 390 -11.75 -11.00 1.87
CA SER A 390 -11.40 -10.00 0.86
C SER A 390 -12.57 -9.08 0.53
N GLU A 391 -13.78 -9.64 0.30
CA GLU A 391 -15.01 -8.88 0.07
C GLU A 391 -15.39 -8.01 1.27
N TYR A 392 -15.20 -8.50 2.49
CA TYR A 392 -15.48 -7.74 3.70
C TYR A 392 -14.54 -6.56 3.86
N ILE A 393 -13.25 -6.75 3.62
CA ILE A 393 -12.24 -5.67 3.64
C ILE A 393 -12.60 -4.59 2.62
N SER A 394 -12.89 -4.98 1.37
CA SER A 394 -13.34 -4.06 0.31
C SER A 394 -14.57 -3.25 0.74
N LYS A 395 -15.54 -3.95 1.34
CA LYS A 395 -16.77 -3.30 1.84
C LYS A 395 -16.47 -2.27 2.92
N LYS A 396 -15.61 -2.60 3.92
CA LYS A 396 -15.27 -1.69 5.01
C LYS A 396 -14.51 -0.47 4.53
N VAL A 397 -13.63 -0.64 3.55
CA VAL A 397 -12.94 0.48 2.90
C VAL A 397 -13.95 1.40 2.21
N ALA A 398 -14.86 0.85 1.40
CA ALA A 398 -15.91 1.61 0.74
C ALA A 398 -16.82 2.34 1.76
N ASP A 399 -17.24 1.66 2.84
CA ASP A 399 -18.09 2.25 3.87
C ASP A 399 -17.38 3.42 4.60
N LYS A 400 -16.07 3.33 4.87
CA LYS A 400 -15.30 4.44 5.45
C LYS A 400 -15.19 5.63 4.51
N LEU A 401 -14.85 5.39 3.24
CA LEU A 401 -14.69 6.44 2.23
C LEU A 401 -16.02 7.14 1.95
N THR A 402 -17.10 6.39 1.76
CA THR A 402 -18.45 6.97 1.56
C THR A 402 -18.96 7.70 2.79
N GLY A 403 -18.66 7.17 3.98
CA GLY A 403 -18.95 7.83 5.25
C GLY A 403 -18.25 9.17 5.37
N MET A 404 -16.93 9.21 5.10
CA MET A 404 -16.13 10.45 5.11
C MET A 404 -16.67 11.47 4.11
N CYS A 405 -16.99 11.06 2.88
CA CYS A 405 -17.57 11.96 1.88
C CYS A 405 -18.89 12.59 2.32
N LYS A 406 -19.70 11.88 3.14
CA LYS A 406 -20.99 12.37 3.64
C LYS A 406 -20.88 13.23 4.89
N THR A 407 -19.99 12.89 5.82
CA THR A 407 -19.94 13.49 7.16
C THR A 407 -18.81 14.49 7.33
N ASP A 408 -17.75 14.38 6.53
CA ASP A 408 -16.55 15.23 6.57
C ASP A 408 -16.02 15.44 5.14
N ARG A 409 -16.84 16.15 4.36
CA ARG A 409 -16.57 16.42 2.95
C ARG A 409 -15.26 17.19 2.75
N GLU A 410 -14.94 18.10 3.64
CA GLU A 410 -13.73 18.93 3.57
C GLU A 410 -12.46 18.06 3.66
N SER A 411 -12.39 17.15 4.62
CA SER A 411 -11.26 16.20 4.71
C SER A 411 -11.20 15.25 3.52
N TYR A 412 -12.36 14.81 3.01
CA TYR A 412 -12.42 13.93 1.85
C TYR A 412 -11.86 14.61 0.60
N GLU A 413 -12.21 15.86 0.35
CA GLU A 413 -11.69 16.67 -0.77
C GLU A 413 -10.19 16.96 -0.61
N LYS A 414 -9.76 17.29 0.62
CA LYS A 414 -8.35 17.52 0.94
C LYS A 414 -7.45 16.30 0.62
N TYR A 415 -7.97 15.09 0.84
CA TYR A 415 -7.24 13.85 0.60
C TYR A 415 -7.46 13.30 -0.80
N TRP A 416 -8.36 13.88 -1.59
CA TRP A 416 -8.81 13.32 -2.86
C TRP A 416 -7.67 13.04 -3.84
N ASP A 417 -6.74 13.96 -3.99
CA ASP A 417 -5.62 13.79 -4.92
C ASP A 417 -4.73 12.58 -4.56
N ASP A 418 -4.60 12.28 -3.25
CA ASP A 418 -3.83 11.12 -2.77
C ASP A 418 -4.63 9.80 -2.86
N ILE A 419 -5.96 9.83 -2.61
CA ILE A 419 -6.79 8.61 -2.55
C ILE A 419 -7.47 8.25 -3.87
N SER A 420 -7.61 9.19 -4.79
CA SER A 420 -8.34 8.98 -6.05
C SER A 420 -7.79 7.83 -6.91
N PRO A 421 -6.47 7.61 -7.03
CA PRO A 421 -5.94 6.48 -7.79
C PRO A 421 -6.40 5.13 -7.25
N PHE A 422 -6.43 4.97 -5.91
CA PHE A 422 -6.91 3.74 -5.26
C PHE A 422 -8.39 3.49 -5.56
N ILE A 423 -9.20 4.54 -5.39
CA ILE A 423 -10.64 4.46 -5.59
C ILE A 423 -10.95 4.12 -7.05
N LYS A 424 -10.33 4.82 -7.99
CA LYS A 424 -10.50 4.58 -9.42
C LYS A 424 -10.06 3.18 -9.84
N TYR A 425 -8.91 2.71 -9.34
CA TYR A 425 -8.44 1.36 -9.59
C TYR A 425 -9.38 0.31 -9.01
N GLY A 426 -9.86 0.52 -7.78
CA GLY A 426 -10.88 -0.34 -7.15
C GLY A 426 -12.17 -0.39 -7.95
N CYS A 427 -12.64 0.74 -8.47
CA CYS A 427 -13.86 0.80 -9.31
C CYS A 427 -13.71 0.07 -10.67
N ILE A 428 -12.48 -0.05 -11.19
CA ILE A 428 -12.21 -0.82 -12.41
C ILE A 428 -12.17 -2.32 -12.11
N LYS A 429 -11.55 -2.72 -10.98
CA LYS A 429 -11.27 -4.11 -10.66
C LYS A 429 -12.40 -4.84 -9.93
N ASP A 430 -13.17 -4.13 -9.12
CA ASP A 430 -14.23 -4.69 -8.27
C ASP A 430 -15.58 -4.01 -8.54
N ALA A 431 -16.50 -4.75 -9.15
CA ALA A 431 -17.83 -4.25 -9.51
C ALA A 431 -18.67 -3.86 -8.29
N LYS A 432 -18.55 -4.60 -7.15
CA LYS A 432 -19.28 -4.28 -5.91
C LYS A 432 -18.74 -3.01 -5.27
N PHE A 433 -17.41 -2.82 -5.33
CA PHE A 433 -16.77 -1.58 -4.87
C PHE A 433 -17.19 -0.41 -5.75
N ALA A 434 -17.20 -0.59 -7.08
CA ALA A 434 -17.64 0.41 -8.05
C ALA A 434 -19.09 0.84 -7.84
N GLU A 435 -20.01 -0.09 -7.57
CA GLU A 435 -21.40 0.21 -7.26
C GLU A 435 -21.56 1.09 -6.02
N LYS A 436 -20.74 0.85 -4.99
CA LYS A 436 -20.76 1.65 -3.76
C LYS A 436 -20.08 2.99 -3.89
N MET A 437 -18.99 3.07 -4.63
CA MET A 437 -18.14 4.27 -4.71
C MET A 437 -18.53 5.20 -5.85
N GLY A 438 -19.26 4.73 -6.87
CA GLY A 438 -19.53 5.49 -8.11
C GLY A 438 -20.08 6.91 -7.88
N ASP A 439 -21.04 7.06 -6.98
CA ASP A 439 -21.63 8.37 -6.63
C ASP A 439 -20.71 9.27 -5.78
N TYR A 440 -19.56 8.75 -5.31
CA TYR A 440 -18.63 9.43 -4.41
C TYR A 440 -17.26 9.69 -5.03
N VAL A 441 -17.08 9.34 -6.28
CA VAL A 441 -15.91 9.72 -7.06
C VAL A 441 -15.99 11.20 -7.39
N LEU A 442 -14.90 11.93 -7.14
CA LEU A 442 -14.84 13.36 -7.37
C LEU A 442 -14.01 13.69 -8.60
N PHE A 443 -14.42 14.75 -9.27
CA PHE A 443 -13.75 15.38 -10.38
C PHE A 443 -13.42 16.82 -9.98
N LYS A 444 -12.17 17.20 -10.05
CA LYS A 444 -11.73 18.56 -9.78
C LYS A 444 -11.86 19.38 -11.06
N ASN A 445 -12.61 20.47 -11.02
CA ASN A 445 -12.79 21.34 -12.18
C ASN A 445 -11.68 22.39 -12.31
N LEU A 446 -11.72 23.21 -13.37
CA LEU A 446 -10.72 24.26 -13.65
C LEU A 446 -10.70 25.38 -12.59
N ASP A 447 -11.76 25.55 -11.80
CA ASP A 447 -11.85 26.49 -10.67
C ASP A 447 -11.37 25.88 -9.35
N GLY A 448 -10.95 24.59 -9.38
CA GLY A 448 -10.48 23.87 -8.21
C GLY A 448 -11.59 23.31 -7.31
N LYS A 449 -12.85 23.31 -7.76
CA LYS A 449 -13.99 22.70 -7.05
C LYS A 449 -14.03 21.20 -7.33
N TYR A 450 -14.50 20.43 -6.35
CA TYR A 450 -14.71 18.99 -6.47
C TYR A 450 -16.17 18.66 -6.71
N LEU A 451 -16.46 18.08 -7.87
CA LEU A 451 -17.77 17.72 -8.39
C LEU A 451 -17.93 16.19 -8.42
N THR A 452 -19.15 15.70 -8.20
CA THR A 452 -19.49 14.30 -8.51
C THR A 452 -19.82 14.17 -10.00
N LEU A 453 -19.91 12.92 -10.50
CA LEU A 453 -20.33 12.71 -11.90
C LEU A 453 -21.70 13.32 -12.18
N LYS A 454 -22.63 13.24 -11.22
CA LYS A 454 -23.96 13.83 -11.34
C LYS A 454 -23.90 15.36 -11.46
N ASP A 455 -23.07 16.00 -10.62
CA ASP A 455 -22.86 17.44 -10.67
C ASP A 455 -22.29 17.86 -12.03
N CYS A 456 -21.28 17.12 -12.55
CA CYS A 456 -20.72 17.38 -13.87
C CYS A 456 -21.76 17.25 -14.99
N ILE A 457 -22.66 16.26 -14.93
CA ILE A 457 -23.74 16.08 -15.91
C ILE A 457 -24.76 17.24 -15.82
N GLU A 458 -25.12 17.65 -14.60
CA GLU A 458 -26.10 18.73 -14.40
C GLU A 458 -25.56 20.10 -14.85
N GLU A 459 -24.28 20.39 -14.57
CA GLU A 459 -23.63 21.63 -15.01
C GLU A 459 -23.55 21.70 -16.55
N ASN A 460 -23.10 20.60 -17.19
CA ASN A 460 -23.01 20.57 -18.67
C ASN A 460 -24.38 20.59 -19.35
N LYS A 461 -25.47 20.05 -18.75
CA LYS A 461 -26.82 20.14 -19.30
C LYS A 461 -27.36 21.58 -19.27
N LYS A 462 -27.18 22.30 -18.17
CA LYS A 462 -27.57 23.70 -18.05
C LYS A 462 -26.90 24.57 -19.09
N GLU A 463 -25.59 24.36 -19.33
CA GLU A 463 -24.84 25.07 -20.37
C GLU A 463 -25.40 24.81 -21.78
N THR A 464 -25.83 23.59 -22.07
CA THR A 464 -26.41 23.23 -23.38
C THR A 464 -27.80 23.92 -23.55
N GLU A 465 -28.66 23.88 -22.53
CA GLU A 465 -29.97 24.52 -22.58
C GLU A 465 -29.89 26.07 -22.69
N GLU A 466 -28.93 26.71 -21.99
CA GLU A 466 -28.69 28.15 -22.11
C GLU A 466 -28.17 28.56 -23.49
N THR A 467 -27.32 27.70 -24.09
CA THR A 467 -26.76 27.93 -25.44
C THR A 467 -27.84 27.77 -26.51
N GLU A 468 -28.71 26.77 -26.39
CA GLU A 468 -29.84 26.57 -27.30
C GLU A 468 -30.88 27.71 -27.21
N ALA A 469 -31.21 28.18 -25.98
CA ALA A 469 -32.09 29.31 -25.77
C ALA A 469 -31.55 30.60 -26.42
N GLN A 470 -30.26 30.88 -26.30
CA GLN A 470 -29.63 32.04 -26.96
C GLN A 470 -29.54 31.89 -28.48
N THR A 471 -29.54 30.68 -29.00
CA THR A 471 -29.51 30.40 -30.44
C THR A 471 -30.89 30.46 -31.06
N GLU A 472 -31.96 30.11 -30.30
CA GLU A 472 -33.35 30.26 -30.73
C GLU A 472 -33.79 31.74 -30.75
N GLU A 473 -33.38 32.58 -29.75
CA GLU A 473 -33.64 34.03 -29.79
C GLU A 473 -33.00 34.72 -31.03
N LYS A 474 -31.86 34.21 -31.54
CA LYS A 474 -31.24 34.74 -32.76
C LYS A 474 -31.83 34.19 -34.07
N LYS A 475 -32.63 33.10 -34.00
CA LYS A 475 -33.29 32.48 -35.18
C LYS A 475 -34.71 32.98 -35.44
N GLU A 476 -35.35 33.64 -34.49
CA GLU A 476 -36.68 34.25 -34.68
C GLU A 476 -36.66 35.48 -35.66
N ASP A 477 -35.45 36.05 -35.92
CA ASP A 477 -35.31 37.17 -36.86
C ASP A 477 -35.06 36.76 -38.32
N ALA A 478 -34.99 35.42 -38.63
CA ALA A 478 -34.79 34.94 -40.00
C ALA A 478 -35.74 33.77 -40.29
N ALA A 479 -37.01 34.10 -40.57
CA ALA A 479 -38.04 33.15 -40.98
C ALA A 479 -38.03 32.85 -42.48
N GLU A 480 -38.44 31.61 -42.77
CA GLU A 480 -38.96 31.03 -44.03
C GLU A 480 -37.97 30.43 -45.03
N SER A 481 -37.81 29.10 -44.97
CA SER A 481 -38.41 28.21 -46.01
C SER A 481 -37.95 26.74 -45.85
N GLU A 482 -38.97 25.89 -45.67
CA GLU A 482 -39.14 24.53 -46.13
C GLU A 482 -37.94 23.60 -46.37
N ASN A 483 -37.79 22.47 -45.58
CA ASN A 483 -38.13 21.17 -46.12
C ASN A 483 -38.17 20.09 -45.03
N LYS A 484 -39.28 19.38 -44.93
CA LYS A 484 -39.43 18.08 -44.25
C LYS A 484 -38.86 17.00 -45.13
N ASP A 485 -38.03 16.18 -44.58
CA ASP A 485 -37.96 14.72 -44.73
C ASP A 485 -36.50 14.24 -44.57
N ASN A 486 -36.17 13.84 -43.37
CA ASN A 486 -35.33 12.67 -43.10
C ASN A 486 -35.31 12.43 -41.58
N ALA A 487 -36.23 11.56 -41.14
CA ALA A 487 -36.21 11.03 -39.78
C ALA A 487 -35.24 9.83 -39.78
N GLU A 488 -33.98 10.07 -39.78
CA GLU A 488 -33.00 9.17 -39.19
C GLU A 488 -33.09 9.32 -37.67
N ALA A 489 -33.26 8.17 -37.00
CA ALA A 489 -33.31 8.11 -35.54
C ALA A 489 -32.02 8.73 -34.99
N LYS A 490 -32.08 9.98 -34.50
CA LYS A 490 -30.97 10.59 -33.76
C LYS A 490 -30.69 9.72 -32.54
N GLU A 491 -29.48 9.18 -32.46
CA GLU A 491 -28.99 8.63 -31.22
C GLU A 491 -29.14 9.68 -30.12
N PRO A 492 -29.50 9.26 -28.87
CA PRO A 492 -29.65 10.23 -27.77
C PRO A 492 -28.33 11.01 -27.62
N GLU A 493 -28.45 12.32 -27.64
CA GLU A 493 -27.32 13.25 -27.53
C GLU A 493 -26.62 13.06 -26.19
N LYS A 494 -25.33 12.63 -26.22
CA LYS A 494 -24.56 12.34 -25.02
C LYS A 494 -24.05 13.64 -24.39
N THR A 495 -24.14 13.74 -23.07
CA THR A 495 -23.53 14.85 -22.30
C THR A 495 -22.02 14.73 -22.39
N VAL A 496 -21.34 15.73 -22.96
CA VAL A 496 -19.88 15.76 -23.10
C VAL A 496 -19.26 16.43 -21.86
N ILE A 497 -18.36 15.71 -21.20
CA ILE A 497 -17.54 16.24 -20.10
C ILE A 497 -16.11 16.40 -20.62
N PHE A 498 -15.61 17.64 -20.65
CA PHE A 498 -14.25 17.92 -21.09
C PHE A 498 -13.24 17.64 -19.98
N TYR A 499 -12.02 17.20 -20.32
CA TYR A 499 -10.97 16.95 -19.34
C TYR A 499 -9.58 17.42 -19.76
N VAL A 500 -8.76 17.68 -18.74
CA VAL A 500 -7.36 18.13 -18.84
C VAL A 500 -6.47 17.07 -18.19
N THR A 501 -5.34 16.74 -18.81
CA THR A 501 -4.35 15.80 -18.24
C THR A 501 -3.11 16.50 -17.70
N ASP A 502 -2.74 17.65 -18.28
CA ASP A 502 -1.60 18.46 -17.88
C ASP A 502 -1.96 19.95 -17.96
N GLU A 503 -2.14 20.59 -16.81
CA GLU A 503 -2.57 22.00 -16.72
C GLU A 503 -1.51 22.97 -17.28
N VAL A 504 -0.23 22.64 -17.21
CA VAL A 504 0.86 23.49 -17.71
C VAL A 504 0.93 23.38 -19.22
N GLN A 505 1.00 22.17 -19.75
CA GLN A 505 1.11 21.93 -21.19
C GLN A 505 -0.16 22.38 -21.93
N GLN A 506 -1.34 22.12 -21.36
CA GLN A 506 -2.62 22.46 -21.98
C GLN A 506 -3.14 23.87 -21.61
N SER A 507 -2.28 24.72 -21.03
CA SER A 507 -2.70 26.05 -20.53
C SER A 507 -3.37 26.93 -21.59
N GLN A 508 -2.94 26.83 -22.86
CA GLN A 508 -3.57 27.57 -23.97
C GLN A 508 -5.01 27.13 -24.19
N TYR A 509 -5.29 25.82 -24.19
CA TYR A 509 -6.65 25.29 -24.32
C TYR A 509 -7.51 25.60 -23.12
N ILE A 510 -6.96 25.53 -21.90
CA ILE A 510 -7.65 25.93 -20.67
C ILE A 510 -8.12 27.37 -20.72
N ASN A 511 -7.26 28.29 -21.18
CA ASN A 511 -7.61 29.70 -21.30
C ASN A 511 -8.73 29.91 -22.34
N MET A 512 -8.67 29.22 -23.48
CA MET A 512 -9.73 29.28 -24.50
C MET A 512 -11.07 28.75 -23.96
N PHE A 513 -11.05 27.65 -23.18
CA PHE A 513 -12.25 27.12 -22.52
C PHE A 513 -12.84 28.10 -21.51
N LYS A 514 -12.03 28.70 -20.66
CA LYS A 514 -12.47 29.74 -19.70
C LYS A 514 -13.05 30.97 -20.37
N GLU A 515 -12.43 31.43 -21.46
CA GLU A 515 -12.93 32.56 -22.26
C GLU A 515 -14.27 32.25 -22.96
N ALA A 516 -14.47 30.97 -23.34
CA ALA A 516 -15.72 30.48 -23.90
C ALA A 516 -16.79 30.18 -22.84
N GLY A 517 -16.48 30.35 -21.54
CA GLY A 517 -17.38 30.03 -20.42
C GLY A 517 -17.61 28.55 -20.24
N LYS A 518 -16.69 27.70 -20.70
CA LYS A 518 -16.75 26.24 -20.57
C LYS A 518 -15.84 25.75 -19.45
N ASP A 519 -16.27 24.69 -18.79
CA ASP A 519 -15.50 24.03 -17.75
C ASP A 519 -14.93 22.70 -18.21
N ALA A 520 -13.91 22.21 -17.51
CA ALA A 520 -13.30 20.91 -17.74
C ALA A 520 -12.83 20.31 -16.40
N VAL A 521 -12.74 18.99 -16.34
CA VAL A 521 -12.25 18.28 -15.15
C VAL A 521 -10.78 17.88 -15.31
N ILE A 522 -10.04 17.90 -14.21
CA ILE A 522 -8.60 17.63 -14.19
C ILE A 522 -8.37 16.16 -13.88
N LEU A 523 -7.74 15.44 -14.81
CA LEU A 523 -7.45 14.00 -14.76
C LEU A 523 -5.94 13.77 -14.95
N LYS A 524 -5.17 13.83 -13.85
CA LYS A 524 -3.68 13.80 -13.89
C LYS A 524 -3.06 12.40 -13.87
N HIS A 525 -3.81 11.39 -13.45
CA HIS A 525 -3.26 10.07 -13.20
C HIS A 525 -3.41 9.15 -14.41
N ASN A 526 -2.42 8.29 -14.64
CA ASN A 526 -2.45 7.32 -15.75
C ASN A 526 -3.67 6.38 -15.72
N ILE A 527 -4.24 6.14 -14.53
CA ILE A 527 -5.44 5.32 -14.35
C ILE A 527 -6.70 5.99 -14.88
N ASP A 528 -6.69 7.33 -15.04
CA ASP A 528 -7.89 8.10 -15.35
C ASP A 528 -8.48 7.73 -16.71
N SER A 529 -7.65 7.47 -17.74
CA SER A 529 -8.12 7.05 -19.06
C SER A 529 -8.91 5.72 -19.00
N ALA A 530 -8.41 4.73 -18.26
CA ALA A 530 -9.10 3.46 -18.08
C ALA A 530 -10.39 3.64 -17.25
N PHE A 531 -10.36 4.53 -16.26
CA PHE A 531 -11.50 4.80 -15.39
C PHE A 531 -12.64 5.49 -16.14
N ILE A 532 -12.37 6.57 -16.90
CA ILE A 532 -13.43 7.25 -17.67
C ILE A 532 -14.02 6.33 -18.75
N SER A 533 -13.21 5.48 -19.40
CA SER A 533 -13.71 4.47 -20.33
C SER A 533 -14.66 3.48 -19.66
N SER A 534 -14.37 3.06 -18.43
CA SER A 534 -15.26 2.22 -17.63
C SER A 534 -16.55 2.97 -17.22
N LEU A 535 -16.47 4.26 -16.93
CA LEU A 535 -17.65 5.09 -16.62
C LEU A 535 -18.56 5.25 -17.83
N GLU A 536 -18.04 5.51 -19.01
CA GLU A 536 -18.83 5.64 -20.24
C GLU A 536 -19.55 4.34 -20.64
N GLN A 537 -18.94 3.17 -20.32
CA GLN A 537 -19.60 1.89 -20.51
C GLN A 537 -20.83 1.70 -19.60
N LYS A 538 -20.75 2.24 -18.37
CA LYS A 538 -21.82 2.16 -17.37
C LYS A 538 -22.88 3.27 -17.55
N HIS A 539 -22.43 4.45 -17.98
CA HIS A 539 -23.22 5.67 -18.17
C HIS A 539 -23.19 6.04 -19.64
N GLN A 540 -24.03 5.38 -20.45
CA GLN A 540 -24.06 5.56 -21.92
C GLN A 540 -24.49 6.98 -22.34
N GLU A 541 -25.08 7.73 -21.42
CA GLU A 541 -25.50 9.13 -21.57
C GLU A 541 -24.32 10.12 -21.46
N VAL A 542 -23.11 9.67 -21.08
CA VAL A 542 -21.92 10.51 -20.87
C VAL A 542 -20.82 10.16 -21.84
N GLN A 543 -20.08 11.17 -22.27
CA GLN A 543 -18.85 11.02 -23.04
C GLN A 543 -17.80 11.97 -22.51
N PHE A 544 -16.58 11.45 -22.28
CA PHE A 544 -15.43 12.29 -21.90
C PHE A 544 -14.63 12.65 -23.13
N LYS A 545 -14.32 13.94 -23.30
CA LYS A 545 -13.46 14.45 -24.37
C LYS A 545 -12.34 15.30 -23.78
N ARG A 546 -11.12 15.09 -24.26
CA ARG A 546 -9.99 15.94 -23.87
C ARG A 546 -10.13 17.31 -24.52
N ILE A 547 -9.73 18.38 -23.81
CA ILE A 547 -9.91 19.77 -24.30
C ILE A 547 -9.18 20.08 -25.61
N ASP A 548 -8.21 19.27 -26.00
CA ASP A 548 -7.45 19.40 -27.26
C ASP A 548 -7.83 18.35 -28.31
N ALA A 549 -8.94 17.60 -28.11
CA ALA A 549 -9.40 16.60 -29.05
C ALA A 549 -10.07 17.20 -30.29
N ASP A 550 -10.93 18.20 -30.09
CA ASP A 550 -11.65 18.88 -31.16
C ASP A 550 -11.93 20.35 -30.79
N LEU A 551 -12.08 21.19 -31.80
CA LEU A 551 -12.59 22.56 -31.62
C LEU A 551 -14.09 22.51 -31.37
N THR A 552 -14.53 23.09 -30.25
CA THR A 552 -15.97 23.28 -30.02
C THR A 552 -16.48 24.45 -30.88
N GLU A 553 -17.76 24.42 -31.26
CA GLU A 553 -18.37 25.49 -32.04
C GLU A 553 -18.30 26.85 -31.32
N GLU A 554 -18.31 26.85 -30.01
CA GLU A 554 -18.21 28.09 -29.20
C GLU A 554 -16.83 28.76 -29.28
N MET A 555 -15.77 28.02 -29.67
CA MET A 555 -14.43 28.57 -29.87
C MET A 555 -14.26 29.18 -31.29
N LYS A 556 -15.13 28.80 -32.22
CA LYS A 556 -15.15 29.33 -33.55
C LYS A 556 -15.75 30.73 -33.59
N GLY A 557 -15.17 31.60 -34.39
CA GLY A 557 -15.70 32.92 -34.69
C GLY A 557 -16.66 32.87 -35.88
N GLU A 558 -17.21 34.01 -36.26
CA GLU A 558 -18.09 34.14 -37.40
C GLU A 558 -17.33 34.04 -38.74
N GLY A 559 -17.90 33.30 -39.70
CA GLY A 559 -17.36 33.11 -41.04
C GLY A 559 -16.44 31.91 -41.17
N THR A 560 -16.28 31.44 -42.41
CA THR A 560 -15.36 30.36 -42.80
C THR A 560 -14.26 30.93 -43.71
N ALA A 561 -13.04 30.41 -43.58
CA ALA A 561 -11.99 30.73 -44.54
C ALA A 561 -12.38 30.26 -45.96
N ASP A 562 -12.02 30.99 -46.96
CA ASP A 562 -12.31 30.60 -48.35
C ASP A 562 -11.47 29.38 -48.77
N GLU A 563 -12.02 28.54 -49.64
CA GLU A 563 -11.37 27.29 -50.06
C GLU A 563 -10.01 27.48 -50.71
N GLU A 564 -9.77 28.63 -51.33
CA GLU A 564 -8.52 28.93 -52.02
C GLU A 564 -7.42 29.19 -50.98
N THR A 565 -7.73 29.99 -49.95
CA THR A 565 -6.83 30.26 -48.81
C THR A 565 -6.52 28.97 -48.03
N VAL A 566 -7.51 28.11 -47.78
CA VAL A 566 -7.32 26.82 -47.11
C VAL A 566 -6.33 25.94 -47.89
N LYS A 567 -6.52 25.79 -49.20
CA LYS A 567 -5.62 24.98 -50.04
C LYS A 567 -4.20 25.56 -50.09
N ALA A 568 -4.09 26.85 -50.24
CA ALA A 568 -2.80 27.52 -50.31
C ALA A 568 -1.98 27.41 -49.04
N LEU A 569 -2.61 27.61 -47.86
CA LEU A 569 -1.95 27.43 -46.56
C LEU A 569 -1.59 25.98 -46.33
N THR A 570 -2.46 25.03 -46.69
CA THR A 570 -2.18 23.59 -46.55
C THR A 570 -0.93 23.18 -47.33
N GLU A 571 -0.85 23.58 -48.59
CA GLU A 571 0.32 23.30 -49.44
C GLU A 571 1.59 23.95 -48.90
N LEU A 572 1.50 25.20 -48.44
CA LEU A 572 2.61 25.95 -47.86
C LEU A 572 3.18 25.28 -46.64
N PHE A 573 2.33 24.86 -45.68
CA PHE A 573 2.76 24.17 -44.46
C PHE A 573 3.33 22.78 -44.76
N ARG A 574 2.67 21.96 -45.60
CA ARG A 574 3.19 20.66 -46.02
C ARG A 574 4.58 20.75 -46.63
N LYS A 575 4.79 21.71 -47.56
CA LYS A 575 6.06 21.95 -48.20
C LYS A 575 7.12 22.45 -47.22
N SER A 576 6.80 23.41 -46.36
CA SER A 576 7.74 24.00 -45.40
C SER A 576 8.20 23.00 -44.34
N LEU A 577 7.30 22.13 -43.90
CA LEU A 577 7.57 21.11 -42.87
C LEU A 577 8.09 19.78 -43.44
N ASN A 578 8.07 19.62 -44.79
CA ASN A 578 8.38 18.37 -45.48
C ASN A 578 7.52 17.20 -44.97
N LYS A 579 6.21 17.45 -44.77
CA LYS A 579 5.20 16.52 -44.24
C LYS A 579 3.99 16.48 -45.19
N ASP A 580 4.03 15.62 -46.19
CA ASP A 580 3.00 15.56 -47.26
C ASP A 580 1.63 15.09 -46.73
N GLU A 581 1.61 14.29 -45.66
CA GLU A 581 0.40 13.74 -45.06
C GLU A 581 -0.17 14.61 -43.90
N LEU A 582 0.44 15.78 -43.61
CA LEU A 582 -0.06 16.66 -42.54
C LEU A 582 -1.48 17.13 -42.88
N GLU A 583 -2.40 16.88 -41.96
CA GLU A 583 -3.75 17.43 -42.05
C GLU A 583 -3.77 18.86 -41.49
N VAL A 584 -4.26 19.80 -42.30
CA VAL A 584 -4.29 21.23 -41.95
C VAL A 584 -5.72 21.73 -42.11
N HIS A 585 -6.29 22.24 -41.02
CA HIS A 585 -7.58 22.94 -41.01
C HIS A 585 -7.36 24.43 -40.80
N VAL A 586 -8.13 25.25 -41.45
CA VAL A 586 -8.09 26.71 -41.27
C VAL A 586 -9.46 27.17 -40.79
N GLU A 587 -9.48 27.67 -39.53
CA GLU A 587 -10.69 28.06 -38.82
C GLU A 587 -10.59 29.50 -38.32
N ASN A 588 -11.73 30.19 -38.27
CA ASN A 588 -11.80 31.48 -37.60
C ASN A 588 -11.97 31.23 -36.09
N LEU A 589 -10.95 31.52 -35.27
CA LEU A 589 -11.08 31.41 -33.83
C LEU A 589 -11.47 32.77 -33.21
N LYS A 590 -12.29 32.74 -32.15
CA LYS A 590 -12.66 33.94 -31.38
C LYS A 590 -11.45 34.59 -30.72
N ASN A 591 -10.49 33.78 -30.23
CA ASN A 591 -9.26 34.29 -29.64
C ASN A 591 -8.22 34.58 -30.72
N GLU A 592 -8.05 35.87 -31.07
CA GLU A 592 -7.12 36.34 -32.09
C GLU A 592 -5.64 36.16 -31.69
N ASN A 593 -5.32 35.91 -30.43
CA ASN A 593 -3.94 35.71 -29.96
C ASN A 593 -3.41 34.30 -30.24
N VAL A 594 -4.28 33.34 -30.52
CA VAL A 594 -3.91 31.97 -30.86
C VAL A 594 -3.67 31.88 -32.34
N SER A 595 -2.44 31.63 -32.75
CA SER A 595 -2.05 31.52 -34.17
C SER A 595 -2.30 30.17 -34.79
N ALA A 596 -2.00 29.11 -34.02
CA ALA A 596 -2.14 27.71 -34.42
C ALA A 596 -2.27 26.83 -33.21
N MET A 597 -2.90 25.67 -33.40
CA MET A 597 -3.03 24.64 -32.38
C MET A 597 -3.01 23.25 -33.01
N MET A 598 -2.70 22.22 -32.20
CA MET A 598 -2.77 20.83 -32.65
C MET A 598 -3.99 20.16 -32.03
N THR A 599 -4.71 19.36 -32.82
CA THR A 599 -5.79 18.49 -32.31
C THR A 599 -5.49 17.05 -32.67
N LEU A 600 -6.00 16.13 -31.85
CA LEU A 600 -5.88 14.69 -32.04
C LEU A 600 -7.17 14.03 -31.60
N SER A 601 -7.73 13.13 -32.41
CA SER A 601 -8.97 12.46 -32.05
C SER A 601 -8.89 11.77 -30.70
N GLU A 602 -10.00 11.76 -29.95
CA GLU A 602 -10.08 11.18 -28.61
C GLU A 602 -9.68 9.68 -28.61
N GLU A 603 -10.09 8.92 -29.62
CA GLU A 603 -9.75 7.49 -29.77
C GLU A 603 -8.23 7.27 -29.90
N SER A 604 -7.58 8.07 -30.75
CA SER A 604 -6.14 7.99 -30.95
C SER A 604 -5.38 8.36 -29.65
N ARG A 605 -5.89 9.33 -28.92
CA ARG A 605 -5.33 9.78 -27.66
C ARG A 605 -5.41 8.71 -26.60
N ARG A 606 -6.58 8.10 -26.42
CA ARG A 606 -6.77 7.00 -25.45
C ARG A 606 -5.90 5.79 -25.78
N MET A 607 -5.71 5.50 -27.06
CA MET A 607 -4.80 4.46 -27.49
C MET A 607 -3.35 4.76 -27.08
N GLN A 608 -2.88 6.00 -27.26
CA GLN A 608 -1.54 6.44 -26.83
C GLN A 608 -1.37 6.35 -25.30
N ASP A 609 -2.36 6.77 -24.52
CA ASP A 609 -2.32 6.72 -23.06
C ASP A 609 -2.32 5.27 -22.57
N MET A 610 -3.09 4.39 -23.20
CA MET A 610 -3.11 2.97 -22.90
C MET A 610 -1.75 2.31 -23.20
N MET A 611 -1.11 2.66 -24.30
CA MET A 611 0.24 2.18 -24.63
C MET A 611 1.30 2.62 -23.60
N LYS A 612 1.23 3.85 -23.12
CA LYS A 612 2.10 4.35 -22.04
C LYS A 612 1.91 3.55 -20.77
N MET A 613 0.65 3.25 -20.41
CA MET A 613 0.31 2.50 -19.19
C MET A 613 0.84 1.05 -19.22
N TYR A 614 0.83 0.40 -20.37
CA TYR A 614 1.32 -0.98 -20.52
C TYR A 614 2.81 -1.09 -20.82
N ASN A 615 3.55 0.04 -20.74
CA ASN A 615 5.01 0.06 -20.98
C ASN A 615 5.42 -0.55 -22.35
N MET A 616 4.55 -0.47 -23.34
CA MET A 616 4.83 -0.96 -24.69
C MET A 616 5.72 0.05 -25.45
N TYR A 617 6.85 0.43 -24.83
CA TYR A 617 7.84 1.30 -25.46
C TYR A 617 8.50 0.58 -26.64
N GLY A 618 8.38 1.17 -27.83
CA GLY A 618 9.01 0.68 -29.05
C GLY A 618 8.06 0.46 -30.24
N MET A 619 6.75 0.62 -30.05
CA MET A 619 5.80 0.68 -31.17
C MET A 619 5.58 2.14 -31.58
N ASP A 620 5.62 2.40 -32.87
CA ASP A 620 5.33 3.73 -33.40
C ASP A 620 3.85 4.07 -33.13
N PRO A 621 3.54 5.17 -32.39
CA PRO A 621 2.17 5.60 -32.14
C PRO A 621 1.35 5.78 -33.43
N ASN A 622 1.99 6.13 -34.55
CA ASN A 622 1.35 6.30 -35.84
C ASN A 622 0.91 4.96 -36.50
N MET A 623 1.35 3.83 -35.98
CA MET A 623 0.95 2.51 -36.47
C MET A 623 -0.55 2.23 -36.31
N PHE A 624 -1.26 3.00 -35.48
CA PHE A 624 -2.68 2.84 -35.16
C PHE A 624 -3.56 4.02 -35.62
N GLY A 625 -3.07 4.84 -36.53
CA GLY A 625 -3.93 5.71 -37.35
C GLY A 625 -4.41 7.03 -36.74
N GLY A 626 -3.72 7.57 -35.74
CA GLY A 626 -4.04 8.90 -35.23
C GLY A 626 -3.31 10.00 -36.02
N GLN A 627 -3.95 10.62 -37.00
CA GLN A 627 -3.40 11.80 -37.64
C GLN A 627 -3.57 13.01 -36.72
N GLU A 628 -2.44 13.67 -36.39
CA GLU A 628 -2.44 14.97 -35.72
C GLU A 628 -2.87 16.01 -36.75
N THR A 629 -3.87 16.83 -36.40
CA THR A 629 -4.38 17.90 -37.29
C THR A 629 -3.87 19.25 -36.81
N LEU A 630 -3.22 19.99 -37.70
CA LEU A 630 -2.83 21.36 -37.43
C LEU A 630 -4.01 22.30 -37.74
N VAL A 631 -4.48 23.01 -36.74
CA VAL A 631 -5.52 24.03 -36.90
C VAL A 631 -4.87 25.42 -36.92
N LEU A 632 -5.08 26.17 -38.00
CA LEU A 632 -4.60 27.53 -38.19
C LEU A 632 -5.74 28.52 -37.97
N ASN A 633 -5.47 29.59 -37.21
CA ASN A 633 -6.44 30.65 -36.99
C ASN A 633 -6.38 31.70 -38.09
N ALA A 634 -7.35 31.69 -38.99
CA ALA A 634 -7.44 32.65 -40.07
C ALA A 634 -7.52 34.13 -39.63
N ASN A 635 -7.95 34.38 -38.37
CA ASN A 635 -8.01 35.74 -37.83
C ASN A 635 -6.67 36.27 -37.34
N HIS A 636 -5.69 35.36 -37.08
CA HIS A 636 -4.40 35.75 -36.54
C HIS A 636 -3.52 36.48 -37.59
N PRO A 637 -2.85 37.60 -37.22
CA PRO A 637 -2.05 38.40 -38.18
C PRO A 637 -0.95 37.62 -38.94
N LEU A 638 -0.27 36.66 -38.29
CA LEU A 638 0.75 35.84 -38.91
C LEU A 638 0.17 34.89 -39.96
N VAL A 639 -1.02 34.32 -39.72
CA VAL A 639 -1.68 33.43 -40.69
C VAL A 639 -2.18 34.23 -41.90
N LYS A 640 -2.76 35.43 -41.67
CA LYS A 640 -3.11 36.38 -42.76
C LYS A 640 -1.90 36.75 -43.60
N TYR A 641 -0.77 37.06 -42.93
CA TYR A 641 0.48 37.36 -43.63
C TYR A 641 0.94 36.18 -44.53
N LEU A 642 0.88 34.94 -44.01
CA LEU A 642 1.25 33.76 -44.80
C LEU A 642 0.33 33.54 -45.99
N ALA A 643 -0.98 33.74 -45.81
CA ALA A 643 -1.95 33.66 -46.90
C ALA A 643 -1.65 34.63 -48.05
N GLU A 644 -1.25 35.86 -47.70
CA GLU A 644 -0.95 36.92 -48.70
C GLU A 644 0.50 36.84 -49.28
N ASN A 645 1.46 36.20 -48.59
CA ASN A 645 2.88 36.21 -48.90
C ASN A 645 3.51 34.81 -48.97
N GLN A 646 2.89 33.89 -49.69
CA GLN A 646 3.30 32.48 -49.78
C GLN A 646 4.70 32.26 -50.38
N GLU A 647 5.12 33.13 -51.29
CA GLU A 647 6.44 33.08 -51.96
C GLU A 647 7.54 33.81 -51.18
N SER A 648 7.25 34.35 -49.99
CA SER A 648 8.23 35.06 -49.18
C SER A 648 9.31 34.10 -48.66
N ASP A 649 10.59 34.51 -48.73
CA ASP A 649 11.71 33.78 -48.15
C ASP A 649 11.54 33.53 -46.64
N LYS A 650 10.67 34.27 -45.94
CA LYS A 650 10.36 34.13 -44.53
C LYS A 650 9.21 33.16 -44.25
N ALA A 651 8.41 32.81 -45.25
CA ALA A 651 7.23 31.97 -45.05
C ALA A 651 7.56 30.58 -44.46
N PRO A 652 8.59 29.84 -44.93
CA PRO A 652 8.94 28.56 -44.32
C PRO A 652 9.34 28.69 -42.86
N LEU A 653 10.11 29.71 -42.49
CA LEU A 653 10.56 29.95 -41.12
C LEU A 653 9.38 30.22 -40.19
N ILE A 654 8.37 30.97 -40.65
CA ILE A 654 7.16 31.26 -39.88
C ILE A 654 6.30 30.00 -39.75
N CYS A 655 6.13 29.21 -40.81
CA CYS A 655 5.38 27.97 -40.79
C CYS A 655 5.96 26.96 -39.77
N GLU A 656 7.28 26.75 -39.80
CA GLU A 656 7.96 25.88 -38.87
C GLU A 656 7.84 26.38 -37.43
N GLN A 657 7.92 27.70 -37.20
CA GLN A 657 7.77 28.29 -35.87
C GLN A 657 6.37 28.11 -35.33
N LEU A 658 5.33 28.38 -36.15
CA LEU A 658 3.93 28.21 -35.75
C LEU A 658 3.60 26.75 -35.46
N TYR A 659 4.13 25.84 -36.28
CA TYR A 659 3.96 24.39 -36.05
C TYR A 659 4.57 23.95 -34.73
N ASP A 660 5.80 24.31 -34.44
CA ASP A 660 6.47 23.92 -33.21
C ASP A 660 5.81 24.55 -31.97
N LEU A 661 5.33 25.80 -32.05
CA LEU A 661 4.54 26.42 -30.99
C LEU A 661 3.23 25.68 -30.73
N ALA A 662 2.53 25.26 -31.78
CA ALA A 662 1.31 24.46 -31.65
C ALA A 662 1.62 23.08 -31.06
N MET A 663 2.73 22.44 -31.49
CA MET A 663 3.20 21.16 -30.94
C MET A 663 3.54 21.23 -29.46
N MET A 664 4.22 22.31 -29.01
CA MET A 664 4.60 22.49 -27.60
C MET A 664 3.39 22.52 -26.64
N SER A 665 2.26 23.06 -27.11
CA SER A 665 0.99 23.05 -26.34
C SER A 665 0.30 21.68 -26.34
N HIS A 666 0.74 20.78 -27.22
CA HIS A 666 0.14 19.46 -27.41
C HIS A 666 0.97 18.33 -26.79
N LYS A 667 2.28 18.32 -27.05
CA LYS A 667 3.25 17.35 -26.51
C LYS A 667 4.64 17.96 -26.37
N GLN A 668 5.50 17.31 -25.60
CA GLN A 668 6.89 17.74 -25.48
C GLN A 668 7.63 17.49 -26.82
N LEU A 669 8.40 18.47 -27.26
CA LEU A 669 9.30 18.32 -28.40
C LEU A 669 10.44 17.34 -28.05
N SER A 670 10.85 16.53 -29.00
CA SER A 670 12.08 15.73 -28.87
C SER A 670 13.31 16.62 -28.69
N PRO A 671 14.43 16.13 -28.16
CA PRO A 671 15.65 16.91 -27.97
C PRO A 671 16.14 17.58 -29.27
N ASP A 672 16.02 16.89 -30.41
CA ASP A 672 16.42 17.42 -31.73
C ASP A 672 15.46 18.50 -32.23
N GLU A 673 14.15 18.32 -32.04
CA GLU A 673 13.13 19.33 -32.37
C GLU A 673 13.29 20.57 -31.50
N MET A 674 13.52 20.39 -30.18
CA MET A 674 13.77 21.50 -29.26
C MET A 674 15.02 22.29 -29.68
N THR A 675 16.09 21.61 -30.07
CA THR A 675 17.33 22.28 -30.53
C THR A 675 17.07 23.12 -31.79
N ARG A 676 16.34 22.59 -32.77
CA ARG A 676 15.95 23.32 -33.98
C ARG A 676 15.04 24.49 -33.65
N PHE A 677 14.06 24.32 -32.77
CA PHE A 677 13.17 25.38 -32.30
C PHE A 677 13.95 26.55 -31.71
N VAL A 678 14.90 26.27 -30.79
CA VAL A 678 15.73 27.30 -30.14
C VAL A 678 16.61 28.03 -31.14
N GLN A 679 17.23 27.31 -32.09
CA GLN A 679 18.05 27.93 -33.17
C GLN A 679 17.22 28.86 -34.04
N ARG A 680 16.05 28.41 -34.50
CA ARG A 680 15.14 29.20 -35.33
C ARG A 680 14.58 30.40 -34.54
N SER A 681 14.22 30.26 -33.29
CA SER A 681 13.78 31.36 -32.42
C SER A 681 14.85 32.46 -32.32
N ASN A 682 16.11 32.07 -32.14
CA ASN A 682 17.23 33.02 -32.12
C ASN A 682 17.43 33.72 -33.47
N GLU A 683 17.24 33.02 -34.60
CA GLU A 683 17.30 33.61 -35.95
C GLU A 683 16.20 34.66 -36.14
N ILE A 684 14.96 34.35 -35.73
CA ILE A 684 13.84 35.32 -35.79
C ILE A 684 14.14 36.55 -34.93
N LEU A 685 14.65 36.40 -33.73
CA LEU A 685 15.03 37.49 -32.84
C LEU A 685 16.14 38.36 -33.45
N LEU A 686 17.13 37.76 -34.12
CA LEU A 686 18.18 38.50 -34.85
C LEU A 686 17.64 39.28 -36.05
N MET A 687 16.60 38.80 -36.72
CA MET A 687 15.92 39.55 -37.78
C MET A 687 15.18 40.77 -37.27
N ILE A 688 14.61 40.70 -36.07
CA ILE A 688 13.92 41.81 -35.41
C ILE A 688 14.91 42.82 -34.84
N ALA A 689 16.07 42.37 -34.39
CA ALA A 689 17.10 43.21 -33.78
C ALA A 689 17.94 44.03 -34.82
N LYS A 690 17.86 43.64 -36.08
CA LYS A 690 18.50 44.37 -37.23
C LYS A 690 17.54 45.37 -37.83
#